data_69d01d15f3137991fcefe06ffcfc6aa6
#
_entry.id   69d01d15f3137991fcefe06ffcfc6aa6
#
_cell.length_a   1.000
_cell.length_b   1.000
_cell.length_c   1.000
_cell.angle_alpha   90.00
_cell.angle_beta   90.00
_cell.angle_gamma   90.00
#
_symmetry.space_group_name_H-M   'P 1'
#
loop_
_entity.id
_entity.type
_entity.pdbx_description
1 polymer ?
#
loop_
_entity_poly.entity_id
_entity_poly.type
_entity_poly.pdbx_seq_one_letter_code
_entity_poly.pdbx_strand_id
1 'polypeptide(L)'
;MSMTTSNRMTTKFGDWTAVGKFLSLALQLGLLVFLARQFQLENRAFYEKIMPLAFGGFLIHYFLPPRYRPAFFLMLSFAGIYAVFGFPNSLWLVGLGLLLIGICHLPVAFAVRAGLLVAAGVGLALLRIGQIQVSWAGAVLPILASMFMFRLMIYLYDLKHGLAPPTSLAQKLSYFFLLPNTVFPLFPVVDYSTYCQTYYDSDSHRIYQKGIHWMFRGLTLLILYRYINYYWAIAPEEVSSLRTLLQYIISNMLVLVRVSGQFHLIVGMLHLFGFNLPETMQRYFLASSFTDFWRRANIYWKDFMQKVFFYPFYIRLRQRSEAAAFVLAMVIVFVITWFFHAYQWFWIRGSFLLSAPDILYWTIFGLIVIANSLYEAKHGRKRTLKKQAWSWREIAVRTLRATGVFVVVAILWSLWISVSLAEWFSLFSGAGVTLQGLVLALLLTTGVIFLAIVVFEKSSLREAAIKGDEKSFLRPALLTGVPLLFLCLLGSTEINAQLGGKTQKLIRELQTARLNSQEAELLTRGYYENINLANQFNTQLGDVYMKQPDNWPTLRETPAGRLTGDFLRDEIVPSVNIIFHGAQLTTNRWGMRDKEYEKKKPAQTYRIAVLGASHVFGSGVADHETFEWLLEDRLNRENKGGHGKYEILNFASPGYSPLQELVVFEKKVLDFEPDALFYIATPREDISSARHLASPALRKVAMPYAYLDSILQKAGIVEKMPEEEAFKRLKRHGDEIISWLYPRFAEICQPHQILPVYVYGPVVHKIEKDAEKDARWMNLAKALGFTVVDISDAFEKHSVEALRVAEWDMHPNAEAHRLLAERLYQALQENPEILQINQPGELNHHKVAERIE
;
A
#
# COMPACT_ATOMS: atom_id res chain seq x y z
N MET A 1 19.57 28.24 40.67
CA MET A 1 20.35 29.31 40.05
C MET A 1 19.66 29.83 38.85
N SER A 2 19.25 31.06 38.86
CA SER A 2 18.57 32.01 37.94
C SER A 2 17.79 31.43 36.77
N MET A 3 16.48 31.48 36.90
CA MET A 3 15.53 31.55 35.80
C MET A 3 15.77 32.84 35.01
N THR A 4 16.39 32.74 33.84
CA THR A 4 16.50 33.86 32.89
C THR A 4 15.20 34.03 32.14
N THR A 5 14.52 35.11 32.45
CA THR A 5 13.59 35.89 31.67
C THR A 5 12.84 35.19 30.53
N SER A 6 11.66 34.68 30.88
CA SER A 6 10.54 34.47 29.97
C SER A 6 10.25 35.75 29.16
N ASN A 7 10.64 35.78 27.91
CA ASN A 7 10.18 36.76 26.96
C ASN A 7 8.65 36.61 26.82
N ARG A 8 7.89 37.51 27.46
CA ARG A 8 6.44 37.64 27.31
C ARG A 8 6.13 38.04 25.87
N MET A 9 5.94 37.09 24.99
CA MET A 9 5.28 37.30 23.70
C MET A 9 3.76 37.37 23.94
N THR A 10 3.29 38.50 24.44
CA THR A 10 1.94 38.95 24.14
C THR A 10 2.01 39.51 22.71
N THR A 11 1.57 38.74 21.71
CA THR A 11 1.34 39.28 20.37
C THR A 11 0.30 40.40 20.46
N LYS A 12 0.79 41.66 20.51
CA LYS A 12 -0.08 42.82 20.31
C LYS A 12 -0.57 42.74 18.87
N PHE A 13 -1.87 42.78 18.66
CA PHE A 13 -2.55 42.82 17.36
C PHE A 13 -2.17 44.03 16.49
N GLY A 14 -1.09 44.70 16.75
CA GLY A 14 -0.62 45.90 16.08
C GLY A 14 0.77 45.76 15.41
N ASP A 15 1.42 44.59 15.46
CA ASP A 15 2.71 44.39 14.78
C ASP A 15 2.49 43.82 13.38
N TRP A 16 2.49 44.66 12.35
CA TRP A 16 2.34 44.29 10.96
C TRP A 16 3.35 43.24 10.49
N THR A 17 4.51 43.19 11.09
CA THR A 17 5.54 42.17 10.79
C THR A 17 5.15 40.79 11.32
N ALA A 18 4.50 40.71 12.49
CA ALA A 18 3.99 39.49 13.07
C ALA A 18 2.77 38.93 12.26
N VAL A 19 1.89 39.86 11.85
CA VAL A 19 0.73 39.53 10.99
C VAL A 19 1.21 38.97 9.62
N GLY A 20 2.20 39.65 9.00
CA GLY A 20 2.77 39.17 7.72
C GLY A 20 3.41 37.77 7.84
N LYS A 21 4.13 37.48 8.92
CA LYS A 21 4.69 36.15 9.20
C LYS A 21 3.58 35.10 9.37
N PHE A 22 2.55 35.44 10.15
CA PHE A 22 1.41 34.55 10.33
C PHE A 22 0.71 34.22 9.00
N LEU A 23 0.39 35.23 8.20
CA LEU A 23 -0.25 35.05 6.90
C LEU A 23 0.61 34.20 5.95
N SER A 24 1.93 34.43 5.93
CA SER A 24 2.85 33.62 5.15
C SER A 24 2.87 32.15 5.59
N LEU A 25 2.87 31.87 6.90
CA LEU A 25 2.80 30.52 7.44
C LEU A 25 1.47 29.85 7.12
N ALA A 26 0.36 30.57 7.32
CA ALA A 26 -0.99 30.08 7.04
C ALA A 26 -1.18 29.76 5.54
N LEU A 27 -0.70 30.65 4.65
CA LEU A 27 -0.75 30.42 3.21
C LEU A 27 0.06 29.17 2.81
N GLN A 28 1.31 29.07 3.25
CA GLN A 28 2.14 27.90 2.95
C GLN A 28 1.51 26.61 3.48
N LEU A 29 0.95 26.62 4.70
CA LEU A 29 0.30 25.45 5.27
C LEU A 29 -0.99 25.09 4.51
N GLY A 30 -1.77 26.08 4.09
CA GLY A 30 -2.94 25.89 3.24
C GLY A 30 -2.57 25.24 1.89
N LEU A 31 -1.48 25.72 1.27
CA LEU A 31 -0.95 25.11 0.04
C LEU A 31 -0.47 23.65 0.26
N LEU A 32 0.11 23.32 1.43
CA LEU A 32 0.48 21.94 1.75
C LEU A 32 -0.75 21.03 1.88
N VAL A 33 -1.82 21.51 2.52
CA VAL A 33 -3.10 20.78 2.60
C VAL A 33 -3.68 20.56 1.20
N PHE A 34 -3.66 21.61 0.38
CA PHE A 34 -4.12 21.53 -1.01
C PHE A 34 -3.30 20.53 -1.83
N LEU A 35 -1.96 20.58 -1.75
CA LEU A 35 -1.06 19.66 -2.44
C LEU A 35 -1.30 18.21 -2.00
N ALA A 36 -1.41 17.95 -0.70
CA ALA A 36 -1.67 16.62 -0.18
C ALA A 36 -3.00 16.03 -0.68
N ARG A 37 -4.05 16.88 -0.76
CA ARG A 37 -5.37 16.49 -1.28
C ARG A 37 -5.35 16.32 -2.80
N GLN A 38 -4.72 17.23 -3.53
CA GLN A 38 -4.64 17.22 -4.99
C GLN A 38 -3.94 15.97 -5.53
N PHE A 39 -2.87 15.54 -4.85
CA PHE A 39 -2.12 14.33 -5.19
C PHE A 39 -2.57 13.10 -4.39
N GLN A 40 -3.60 13.17 -3.56
CA GLN A 40 -4.08 12.06 -2.74
C GLN A 40 -2.92 11.31 -2.05
N LEU A 41 -2.07 12.07 -1.32
CA LEU A 41 -0.85 11.51 -0.73
C LEU A 41 -1.16 10.76 0.56
N GLU A 42 -0.56 9.57 0.69
CA GLU A 42 -0.79 8.63 1.78
C GLU A 42 -2.24 8.13 1.81
N ASN A 43 -2.83 7.92 2.99
CA ASN A 43 -4.21 7.43 3.11
C ASN A 43 -5.25 8.56 3.12
N ARG A 44 -6.49 8.20 2.84
CA ARG A 44 -7.61 9.15 2.76
C ARG A 44 -7.83 9.91 4.06
N ALA A 45 -7.72 9.23 5.21
CA ALA A 45 -7.87 9.86 6.51
C ALA A 45 -6.81 10.95 6.75
N PHE A 46 -5.61 10.79 6.20
CA PHE A 46 -4.57 11.80 6.28
C PHE A 46 -4.92 13.07 5.52
N TYR A 47 -5.17 12.98 4.19
CA TYR A 47 -5.36 14.19 3.38
C TYR A 47 -6.75 14.80 3.51
N GLU A 48 -7.79 14.04 3.87
CA GLU A 48 -9.16 14.56 4.05
C GLU A 48 -9.45 15.01 5.48
N LYS A 49 -8.85 14.39 6.51
CA LYS A 49 -9.19 14.63 7.92
C LYS A 49 -8.04 15.26 8.70
N ILE A 50 -6.86 14.61 8.75
CA ILE A 50 -5.77 15.04 9.65
C ILE A 50 -5.06 16.30 9.15
N MET A 51 -4.79 16.43 7.85
CA MET A 51 -4.15 17.65 7.32
C MET A 51 -5.02 18.89 7.49
N PRO A 52 -6.33 18.88 7.13
CA PRO A 52 -7.23 20.02 7.42
C PRO A 52 -7.37 20.30 8.91
N LEU A 53 -7.45 19.26 9.76
CA LEU A 53 -7.52 19.41 11.21
C LEU A 53 -6.24 20.05 11.77
N ALA A 54 -5.06 19.64 11.30
CA ALA A 54 -3.79 20.25 11.68
C ALA A 54 -3.71 21.73 11.24
N PHE A 55 -4.20 22.05 10.04
CA PHE A 55 -4.28 23.42 9.55
C PHE A 55 -5.18 24.30 10.42
N GLY A 56 -6.44 23.90 10.63
CA GLY A 56 -7.37 24.64 11.49
C GLY A 56 -6.87 24.73 12.92
N GLY A 57 -6.32 23.62 13.44
CA GLY A 57 -5.70 23.57 14.75
C GLY A 57 -4.51 24.52 14.89
N PHE A 58 -3.65 24.64 13.86
CA PHE A 58 -2.53 25.58 13.86
C PHE A 58 -3.02 27.04 13.92
N LEU A 59 -4.04 27.40 13.14
CA LEU A 59 -4.60 28.75 13.14
C LEU A 59 -5.07 29.17 14.55
N ILE A 60 -5.74 28.27 15.27
CA ILE A 60 -6.18 28.52 16.66
C ILE A 60 -4.99 28.54 17.60
N HIS A 61 -4.12 27.52 17.52
CA HIS A 61 -2.98 27.34 18.41
C HIS A 61 -1.99 28.54 18.39
N TYR A 62 -1.82 29.16 17.23
CA TYR A 62 -0.94 30.32 17.07
C TYR A 62 -1.29 31.47 18.02
N PHE A 63 -2.59 31.74 18.18
CA PHE A 63 -3.08 32.85 19.04
C PHE A 63 -3.28 32.47 20.51
N LEU A 64 -3.20 31.16 20.83
CA LEU A 64 -3.37 30.71 22.22
C LEU A 64 -2.21 31.15 23.13
N PRO A 65 -2.51 31.58 24.36
CA PRO A 65 -1.48 31.77 25.38
C PRO A 65 -0.68 30.51 25.63
N PRO A 66 0.64 30.59 25.87
CA PRO A 66 1.52 29.42 26.02
C PRO A 66 1.04 28.37 27.02
N ARG A 67 0.40 28.79 28.10
CA ARG A 67 -0.12 27.91 29.16
C ARG A 67 -1.21 26.95 28.67
N TYR A 68 -1.98 27.31 27.64
CA TYR A 68 -3.08 26.50 27.11
C TYR A 68 -2.67 25.62 25.92
N ARG A 69 -1.53 25.91 25.28
CA ARG A 69 -1.07 25.21 24.06
C ARG A 69 -0.92 23.70 24.22
N PRO A 70 -0.32 23.17 25.32
CA PRO A 70 -0.20 21.71 25.48
C PRO A 70 -1.55 21.02 25.63
N ALA A 71 -2.49 21.62 26.37
CA ALA A 71 -3.84 21.08 26.53
C ALA A 71 -4.62 21.12 25.23
N PHE A 72 -4.51 22.23 24.48
CA PHE A 72 -5.14 22.36 23.15
C PHE A 72 -4.59 21.31 22.17
N PHE A 73 -3.28 21.10 22.11
CA PHE A 73 -2.68 20.09 21.24
C PHE A 73 -3.13 18.68 21.61
N LEU A 74 -3.26 18.37 22.89
CA LEU A 74 -3.81 17.09 23.34
C LEU A 74 -5.28 16.92 22.89
N MET A 75 -6.11 17.95 23.08
CA MET A 75 -7.51 17.92 22.62
C MET A 75 -7.62 17.78 21.10
N LEU A 76 -6.74 18.46 20.34
CA LEU A 76 -6.66 18.35 18.90
C LEU A 76 -6.27 16.91 18.47
N SER A 77 -5.38 16.27 19.24
CA SER A 77 -5.01 14.86 19.01
C SER A 77 -6.19 13.93 19.25
N PHE A 78 -6.96 14.15 20.31
CA PHE A 78 -8.18 13.38 20.56
C PHE A 78 -9.25 13.62 19.50
N ALA A 79 -9.40 14.86 19.02
CA ALA A 79 -10.28 15.16 17.90
C ALA A 79 -9.84 14.43 16.63
N GLY A 80 -8.53 14.32 16.38
CA GLY A 80 -7.96 13.53 15.29
C GLY A 80 -8.28 12.05 15.43
N ILE A 81 -8.10 11.47 16.62
CA ILE A 81 -8.46 10.07 16.90
C ILE A 81 -9.95 9.85 16.63
N TYR A 82 -10.82 10.72 17.14
CA TYR A 82 -12.26 10.64 16.91
C TYR A 82 -12.63 10.73 15.41
N ALA A 83 -12.04 11.69 14.71
CA ALA A 83 -12.31 11.89 13.28
C ALA A 83 -11.91 10.68 12.42
N VAL A 84 -10.85 9.95 12.80
CA VAL A 84 -10.34 8.79 12.06
C VAL A 84 -11.10 7.53 12.43
N PHE A 85 -11.26 7.25 13.73
CA PHE A 85 -11.76 5.94 14.22
C PHE A 85 -13.23 5.90 14.62
N GLY A 86 -13.90 7.06 14.70
CA GLY A 86 -15.25 7.16 15.23
C GLY A 86 -15.31 6.97 16.76
N PHE A 87 -16.48 7.15 17.36
CA PHE A 87 -16.62 7.18 18.82
C PHE A 87 -16.23 5.88 19.53
N PRO A 88 -16.73 4.69 19.16
CA PRO A 88 -16.42 3.47 19.91
C PRO A 88 -14.95 3.11 19.92
N ASN A 89 -14.29 3.14 18.75
CA ASN A 89 -12.88 2.79 18.62
C ASN A 89 -11.95 3.82 19.29
N SER A 90 -12.33 5.10 19.25
CA SER A 90 -11.59 6.16 19.94
C SER A 90 -11.60 5.98 21.44
N LEU A 91 -12.75 5.57 22.01
CA LEU A 91 -12.87 5.31 23.43
C LEU A 91 -11.94 4.16 23.88
N TRP A 92 -11.89 3.07 23.10
CA TRP A 92 -10.99 1.95 23.35
C TRP A 92 -9.51 2.37 23.23
N LEU A 93 -9.15 3.09 22.17
CA LEU A 93 -7.77 3.54 21.95
C LEU A 93 -7.27 4.44 23.09
N VAL A 94 -8.07 5.44 23.45
CA VAL A 94 -7.72 6.38 24.53
C VAL A 94 -7.78 5.69 25.89
N GLY A 95 -8.79 4.89 26.17
CA GLY A 95 -8.94 4.18 27.44
C GLY A 95 -7.79 3.20 27.72
N LEU A 96 -7.45 2.36 26.74
CA LEU A 96 -6.30 1.44 26.85
C LEU A 96 -4.99 2.20 26.97
N GLY A 97 -4.82 3.28 26.21
CA GLY A 97 -3.64 4.13 26.32
C GLY A 97 -3.48 4.76 27.72
N LEU A 98 -4.55 5.28 28.30
CA LEU A 98 -4.56 5.83 29.65
C LEU A 98 -4.28 4.75 30.69
N LEU A 99 -4.79 3.54 30.52
CA LEU A 99 -4.48 2.39 31.37
C LEU A 99 -2.98 2.07 31.36
N LEU A 100 -2.38 1.98 30.17
CA LEU A 100 -0.94 1.71 30.02
C LEU A 100 -0.07 2.80 30.65
N ILE A 101 -0.43 4.07 30.48
CA ILE A 101 0.25 5.20 31.15
C ILE A 101 0.05 5.12 32.66
N GLY A 102 -1.16 4.81 33.11
CA GLY A 102 -1.48 4.65 34.53
C GLY A 102 -0.62 3.60 35.22
N ILE A 103 -0.37 2.45 34.59
CA ILE A 103 0.52 1.40 35.09
C ILE A 103 1.94 1.94 35.35
N CYS A 104 2.45 2.84 34.49
CA CYS A 104 3.77 3.45 34.71
C CYS A 104 3.86 4.29 35.97
N HIS A 105 2.76 4.80 36.48
CA HIS A 105 2.67 5.67 37.62
C HIS A 105 2.19 5.00 38.93
N LEU A 106 1.94 3.69 38.91
CA LEU A 106 1.57 2.97 40.14
C LEU A 106 2.66 3.09 41.21
N PRO A 107 2.29 3.30 42.46
CA PRO A 107 3.24 3.43 43.58
C PRO A 107 3.81 2.07 44.04
N VAL A 108 4.35 1.31 43.09
CA VAL A 108 4.91 -0.03 43.28
C VAL A 108 6.32 -0.12 42.70
N ALA A 109 7.06 -1.18 43.04
CA ALA A 109 8.42 -1.41 42.54
C ALA A 109 8.46 -1.43 40.99
N PHE A 110 9.58 -1.00 40.40
CA PHE A 110 9.77 -0.99 38.94
C PHE A 110 9.49 -2.34 38.29
N ALA A 111 9.94 -3.44 38.91
CA ALA A 111 9.72 -4.78 38.34
C ALA A 111 8.23 -5.13 38.25
N VAL A 112 7.41 -4.70 39.19
CA VAL A 112 5.96 -4.92 39.19
C VAL A 112 5.32 -4.11 38.05
N ARG A 113 5.68 -2.83 37.88
CA ARG A 113 5.19 -2.00 36.75
C ARG A 113 5.56 -2.59 35.40
N ALA A 114 6.80 -3.02 35.25
CA ALA A 114 7.27 -3.67 34.03
C ALA A 114 6.54 -5.00 33.81
N GLY A 115 6.33 -5.82 34.82
CA GLY A 115 5.57 -7.07 34.75
C GLY A 115 4.11 -6.84 34.34
N LEU A 116 3.44 -5.83 34.92
CA LEU A 116 2.08 -5.46 34.55
C LEU A 116 1.97 -4.97 33.07
N LEU A 117 2.94 -4.19 32.58
CA LEU A 117 2.98 -3.78 31.18
C LEU A 117 3.22 -4.96 30.25
N VAL A 118 4.08 -5.92 30.62
CA VAL A 118 4.27 -7.15 29.85
C VAL A 118 2.99 -7.98 29.82
N ALA A 119 2.33 -8.15 30.98
CA ALA A 119 1.06 -8.89 31.06
C ALA A 119 -0.03 -8.22 30.22
N ALA A 120 -0.16 -6.88 30.28
CA ALA A 120 -1.07 -6.13 29.40
C ALA A 120 -0.71 -6.33 27.92
N GLY A 121 0.57 -6.29 27.57
CA GLY A 121 1.06 -6.56 26.22
C GLY A 121 0.70 -7.96 25.74
N VAL A 122 0.83 -8.99 26.58
CA VAL A 122 0.42 -10.38 26.26
C VAL A 122 -1.10 -10.44 26.04
N GLY A 123 -1.90 -9.81 26.91
CA GLY A 123 -3.36 -9.75 26.74
C GLY A 123 -3.77 -9.09 25.43
N LEU A 124 -3.15 -7.96 25.08
CA LEU A 124 -3.38 -7.29 23.81
C LEU A 124 -2.89 -8.12 22.61
N ALA A 125 -1.81 -8.91 22.76
CA ALA A 125 -1.33 -9.81 21.73
C ALA A 125 -2.31 -10.96 21.47
N LEU A 126 -2.94 -11.53 22.50
CA LEU A 126 -3.99 -12.55 22.35
C LEU A 126 -5.22 -12.01 21.58
N LEU A 127 -5.59 -10.74 21.84
CA LEU A 127 -6.61 -10.05 21.04
C LEU A 127 -6.14 -9.86 19.60
N ARG A 128 -4.85 -9.55 19.38
CA ARG A 128 -4.29 -9.28 18.04
C ARG A 128 -4.26 -10.51 17.14
N ILE A 129 -3.99 -11.70 17.70
CA ILE A 129 -3.98 -12.97 16.96
C ILE A 129 -5.36 -13.61 16.83
N GLY A 130 -6.42 -12.96 17.35
CA GLY A 130 -7.79 -13.43 17.23
C GLY A 130 -8.19 -14.57 18.18
N GLN A 131 -7.36 -14.91 19.22
CA GLN A 131 -7.73 -15.89 20.25
C GLN A 131 -8.93 -15.39 21.07
N ILE A 132 -9.06 -14.07 21.21
CA ILE A 132 -10.24 -13.43 21.80
C ILE A 132 -10.78 -12.48 20.75
N GLN A 133 -11.97 -12.77 20.23
CA GLN A 133 -12.59 -11.98 19.17
C GLN A 133 -13.30 -10.77 19.74
N VAL A 134 -12.88 -9.58 19.33
CA VAL A 134 -13.55 -8.31 19.64
C VAL A 134 -13.50 -7.41 18.41
N SER A 135 -14.64 -6.81 18.09
CA SER A 135 -14.83 -6.04 16.84
C SER A 135 -13.91 -4.83 16.66
N TRP A 136 -13.44 -4.24 17.75
CA TRP A 136 -12.54 -3.06 17.72
C TRP A 136 -11.05 -3.38 17.58
N ALA A 137 -10.62 -4.63 17.83
CA ALA A 137 -9.20 -4.99 17.90
C ALA A 137 -8.44 -4.69 16.61
N GLY A 138 -9.01 -5.01 15.46
CA GLY A 138 -8.39 -4.81 14.16
C GLY A 138 -8.02 -3.36 13.86
N ALA A 139 -8.90 -2.42 14.17
CA ALA A 139 -8.68 -1.00 13.92
C ALA A 139 -7.80 -0.32 14.99
N VAL A 140 -7.95 -0.71 16.26
CA VAL A 140 -7.33 -0.01 17.40
C VAL A 140 -5.93 -0.49 17.69
N LEU A 141 -5.69 -1.81 17.68
CA LEU A 141 -4.42 -2.38 18.15
C LEU A 141 -3.18 -1.96 17.36
N PRO A 142 -3.19 -1.87 16.02
CA PRO A 142 -2.02 -1.40 15.27
C PRO A 142 -1.60 0.03 15.65
N ILE A 143 -2.57 0.91 15.84
CA ILE A 143 -2.32 2.31 16.19
C ILE A 143 -1.93 2.44 17.67
N LEU A 144 -2.61 1.74 18.57
CA LEU A 144 -2.23 1.68 19.98
C LEU A 144 -0.78 1.20 20.14
N ALA A 145 -0.41 0.13 19.44
CA ALA A 145 0.96 -0.38 19.47
C ALA A 145 1.95 0.64 18.90
N SER A 146 1.64 1.28 17.75
CA SER A 146 2.47 2.34 17.17
C SER A 146 2.68 3.51 18.15
N MET A 147 1.63 3.89 18.87
CA MET A 147 1.70 4.98 19.85
C MET A 147 2.51 4.60 21.09
N PHE A 148 2.41 3.37 21.56
CA PHE A 148 2.85 3.01 22.92
C PHE A 148 4.08 2.10 22.98
N MET A 149 4.26 1.11 22.07
CA MET A 149 5.23 0.04 22.23
C MET A 149 6.66 0.49 22.58
N PHE A 150 7.22 1.45 21.88
CA PHE A 150 8.58 1.95 22.13
C PHE A 150 8.59 3.14 23.10
N ARG A 151 7.57 4.00 23.05
CA ARG A 151 7.48 5.16 23.92
C ARG A 151 7.29 4.80 25.37
N LEU A 152 6.54 3.72 25.68
CA LEU A 152 6.43 3.21 27.05
C LEU A 152 7.78 2.71 27.56
N MET A 153 8.58 2.05 26.71
CA MET A 153 9.92 1.58 27.12
C MET A 153 10.83 2.76 27.49
N ILE A 154 10.88 3.79 26.64
CA ILE A 154 11.66 5.01 26.88
C ILE A 154 11.15 5.72 28.12
N TYR A 155 9.85 5.92 28.21
CA TYR A 155 9.24 6.64 29.32
C TYR A 155 9.47 5.95 30.66
N LEU A 156 9.28 4.62 30.70
CA LEU A 156 9.52 3.82 31.88
C LEU A 156 11.02 3.80 32.28
N TYR A 157 11.91 3.77 31.27
CA TYR A 157 13.36 3.92 31.50
C TYR A 157 13.69 5.29 32.13
N ASP A 158 13.13 6.38 31.59
CA ASP A 158 13.35 7.74 32.09
C ASP A 158 12.82 7.91 33.53
N LEU A 159 11.63 7.35 33.81
CA LEU A 159 11.09 7.35 35.19
C LEU A 159 11.98 6.58 36.16
N LYS A 160 12.50 5.40 35.76
CA LYS A 160 13.39 4.58 36.57
C LYS A 160 14.68 5.32 36.97
N HIS A 161 15.25 6.06 36.00
CA HIS A 161 16.54 6.72 36.20
C HIS A 161 16.44 8.20 36.61
N GLY A 162 15.23 8.70 36.89
CA GLY A 162 14.99 10.09 37.24
C GLY A 162 15.32 11.10 36.14
N LEU A 163 15.30 10.64 34.89
CA LEU A 163 15.61 11.45 33.70
C LEU A 163 14.35 12.12 33.11
N ALA A 164 13.16 11.74 33.57
CA ALA A 164 11.91 12.31 33.10
C ALA A 164 11.76 13.77 33.56
N PRO A 165 11.70 14.77 32.63
CA PRO A 165 11.53 16.17 33.03
C PRO A 165 10.17 16.39 33.74
N PRO A 166 10.10 17.31 34.70
CA PRO A 166 8.83 17.71 35.31
C PRO A 166 7.99 18.47 34.29
N THR A 167 6.83 17.93 33.94
CA THR A 167 5.94 18.47 32.90
C THR A 167 4.47 18.43 33.34
N SER A 168 3.62 19.21 32.69
CA SER A 168 2.17 19.19 32.90
C SER A 168 1.58 17.83 32.48
N LEU A 169 0.44 17.44 33.07
CA LEU A 169 -0.28 16.24 32.67
C LEU A 169 -0.62 16.26 31.16
N ALA A 170 -1.07 17.41 30.64
CA ALA A 170 -1.36 17.56 29.21
C ALA A 170 -0.15 17.29 28.33
N GLN A 171 1.04 17.75 28.72
CA GLN A 171 2.27 17.49 27.97
C GLN A 171 2.71 16.02 28.05
N LYS A 172 2.52 15.36 29.20
CA LYS A 172 2.77 13.92 29.34
C LYS A 172 1.86 13.09 28.45
N LEU A 173 0.56 13.37 28.47
CA LEU A 173 -0.40 12.66 27.65
C LEU A 173 -0.19 12.93 26.15
N SER A 174 0.13 14.18 25.76
CA SER A 174 0.39 14.52 24.37
C SER A 174 1.63 13.81 23.78
N TYR A 175 2.59 13.39 24.60
CA TYR A 175 3.70 12.56 24.15
C TYR A 175 3.26 11.19 23.63
N PHE A 176 2.23 10.61 24.23
CA PHE A 176 1.68 9.33 23.78
C PHE A 176 0.65 9.51 22.66
N PHE A 177 -0.26 10.46 22.80
CA PHE A 177 -1.34 10.73 21.84
C PHE A 177 -0.94 11.85 20.87
N LEU A 178 -0.01 11.55 19.94
CA LEU A 178 0.44 12.52 18.95
C LEU A 178 -0.49 12.53 17.74
N LEU A 179 -0.96 13.70 17.32
CA LEU A 179 -1.88 13.87 16.21
C LEU A 179 -1.48 13.11 14.92
N PRO A 180 -0.24 13.20 14.41
CA PRO A 180 0.10 12.48 13.18
C PRO A 180 0.10 10.95 13.35
N ASN A 181 0.24 10.42 14.55
CA ASN A 181 0.27 8.98 14.80
C ASN A 181 -1.10 8.30 14.56
N THR A 182 -2.18 9.07 14.50
CA THR A 182 -3.52 8.55 14.21
C THR A 182 -3.62 7.91 12.82
N VAL A 183 -2.77 8.34 11.89
CA VAL A 183 -2.78 7.92 10.48
C VAL A 183 -1.45 7.34 10.00
N PHE A 184 -0.41 7.40 10.84
CA PHE A 184 0.92 6.83 10.55
C PHE A 184 1.29 5.77 11.59
N PRO A 185 1.04 4.48 11.33
CA PRO A 185 1.48 3.39 12.23
C PRO A 185 3.00 3.20 12.22
N LEU A 186 3.70 3.57 11.14
CA LEU A 186 5.15 3.69 11.16
C LEU A 186 5.52 5.10 11.64
N PHE A 187 6.05 5.20 12.86
CA PHE A 187 6.30 6.46 13.53
C PHE A 187 7.72 6.54 14.10
N PRO A 188 8.42 7.68 13.98
CA PRO A 188 9.75 7.83 14.58
C PRO A 188 9.67 7.71 16.11
N VAL A 189 10.63 6.97 16.69
CA VAL A 189 10.67 6.72 18.13
C VAL A 189 11.24 7.94 18.86
N VAL A 190 10.38 8.90 19.15
CA VAL A 190 10.77 10.15 19.82
C VAL A 190 11.12 9.89 21.28
N ASP A 191 12.31 10.35 21.73
CA ASP A 191 12.72 10.31 23.12
C ASP A 191 11.91 11.29 23.97
N TYR A 192 11.47 10.88 25.17
CA TYR A 192 10.62 11.71 26.04
C TYR A 192 11.33 12.97 26.52
N SER A 193 12.58 12.85 26.95
CA SER A 193 13.38 14.00 27.36
C SER A 193 13.57 15.01 26.21
N THR A 194 13.90 14.51 25.01
CA THR A 194 14.01 15.34 23.79
C THR A 194 12.68 16.01 23.46
N TYR A 195 11.57 15.28 23.49
CA TYR A 195 10.23 15.84 23.26
C TYR A 195 9.91 17.01 24.19
N CYS A 196 10.24 16.90 25.49
CA CYS A 196 9.99 17.93 26.47
C CYS A 196 10.95 19.12 26.31
N GLN A 197 12.25 18.88 26.08
CA GLN A 197 13.29 19.90 26.02
C GLN A 197 13.20 20.75 24.74
N THR A 198 12.73 20.20 23.64
CA THR A 198 12.60 20.89 22.35
C THR A 198 11.30 21.70 22.23
N TYR A 199 10.44 21.67 23.24
CA TYR A 199 9.18 22.42 23.21
C TYR A 199 9.42 23.91 23.37
N TYR A 200 9.24 24.69 22.27
CA TYR A 200 9.53 26.12 22.18
C TYR A 200 10.95 26.51 22.68
N ASP A 201 11.95 25.70 22.35
CA ASP A 201 13.36 25.96 22.69
C ASP A 201 14.01 27.10 21.87
N SER A 202 13.31 27.58 20.86
CA SER A 202 13.77 28.67 19.99
C SER A 202 12.59 29.57 19.54
N ASP A 203 12.87 30.55 18.67
CA ASP A 203 11.83 31.41 18.11
C ASP A 203 10.68 30.64 17.45
N SER A 204 9.45 30.94 17.84
CA SER A 204 8.26 30.22 17.41
C SER A 204 8.05 30.24 15.90
N HIS A 205 8.28 31.37 15.23
CA HIS A 205 8.11 31.50 13.78
C HIS A 205 9.15 30.66 13.01
N ARG A 206 10.36 30.53 13.57
CA ARG A 206 11.39 29.64 13.01
C ARG A 206 11.02 28.18 13.15
N ILE A 207 10.48 27.80 14.32
CA ILE A 207 10.00 26.41 14.54
C ILE A 207 8.91 26.09 13.52
N TYR A 208 7.92 26.96 13.36
CA TYR A 208 6.81 26.77 12.43
C TYR A 208 7.29 26.72 10.98
N GLN A 209 8.15 27.66 10.56
CA GLN A 209 8.68 27.68 9.19
C GLN A 209 9.54 26.45 8.89
N LYS A 210 10.32 25.97 9.86
CA LYS A 210 11.07 24.72 9.77
C LYS A 210 10.13 23.51 9.60
N GLY A 211 9.04 23.48 10.37
CA GLY A 211 8.00 22.45 10.26
C GLY A 211 7.37 22.42 8.88
N ILE A 212 6.95 23.58 8.37
CA ILE A 212 6.38 23.72 7.02
C ILE A 212 7.39 23.27 5.95
N HIS A 213 8.66 23.65 6.07
CA HIS A 213 9.70 23.19 5.15
C HIS A 213 9.88 21.65 5.17
N TRP A 214 9.83 21.05 6.34
CA TRP A 214 9.93 19.59 6.45
C TRP A 214 8.69 18.87 5.94
N MET A 215 7.50 19.43 6.17
CA MET A 215 6.28 18.89 5.57
C MET A 215 6.33 18.98 4.04
N PHE A 216 6.78 20.12 3.49
CA PHE A 216 6.97 20.28 2.05
C PHE A 216 7.96 19.24 1.49
N ARG A 217 9.13 19.11 2.14
CA ARG A 217 10.12 18.08 1.78
C ARG A 217 9.51 16.67 1.87
N GLY A 218 8.72 16.40 2.91
CA GLY A 218 8.02 15.13 3.10
C GLY A 218 7.10 14.83 1.93
N LEU A 219 6.18 15.74 1.59
CA LEU A 219 5.25 15.56 0.47
C LEU A 219 5.98 15.41 -0.88
N THR A 220 7.04 16.19 -1.11
CA THR A 220 7.86 16.06 -2.34
C THR A 220 8.51 14.68 -2.45
N LEU A 221 9.05 14.15 -1.34
CA LEU A 221 9.64 12.80 -1.31
C LEU A 221 8.58 11.72 -1.54
N LEU A 222 7.35 11.91 -1.06
CA LEU A 222 6.24 10.99 -1.29
C LEU A 222 5.80 10.99 -2.77
N ILE A 223 5.73 12.16 -3.41
CA ILE A 223 5.45 12.26 -4.86
C ILE A 223 6.58 11.61 -5.66
N LEU A 224 7.84 11.87 -5.29
CA LEU A 224 9.00 11.24 -5.95
C LEU A 224 8.97 9.72 -5.79
N TYR A 225 8.65 9.22 -4.58
CA TYR A 225 8.54 7.78 -4.37
C TYR A 225 7.37 7.18 -5.18
N ARG A 226 6.23 7.87 -5.29
CA ARG A 226 5.12 7.42 -6.15
C ARG A 226 5.56 7.29 -7.60
N TYR A 227 6.35 8.25 -8.12
CA TYR A 227 6.93 8.15 -9.45
C TYR A 227 7.84 6.91 -9.58
N ILE A 228 8.73 6.68 -8.61
CA ILE A 228 9.62 5.52 -8.60
C ILE A 228 8.82 4.23 -8.55
N ASN A 229 7.86 4.13 -7.64
CA ASN A 229 7.04 2.96 -7.44
C ASN A 229 6.20 2.62 -8.68
N TYR A 230 5.67 3.63 -9.34
CA TYR A 230 4.80 3.45 -10.49
C TYR A 230 5.57 3.10 -11.79
N TYR A 231 6.71 3.75 -12.04
CA TYR A 231 7.43 3.59 -13.32
C TYR A 231 8.69 2.72 -13.24
N TRP A 232 9.21 2.48 -12.06
CA TRP A 232 10.49 1.80 -11.88
C TRP A 232 10.39 0.51 -11.07
N ALA A 233 9.41 0.35 -10.19
CA ALA A 233 9.26 -0.89 -9.45
C ALA A 233 8.80 -2.00 -10.38
N ILE A 234 9.50 -3.13 -10.32
CA ILE A 234 9.19 -4.34 -11.06
C ILE A 234 9.10 -5.53 -10.11
N ALA A 235 8.34 -6.54 -10.49
CA ALA A 235 8.21 -7.76 -9.73
C ALA A 235 9.49 -8.63 -9.85
N PRO A 236 9.80 -9.50 -8.85
CA PRO A 236 10.95 -10.41 -8.93
C PRO A 236 10.94 -11.27 -10.19
N GLU A 237 9.74 -11.63 -10.67
CA GLU A 237 9.51 -12.46 -11.85
C GLU A 237 9.92 -11.78 -13.17
N GLU A 238 9.94 -10.46 -13.19
CA GLU A 238 10.31 -9.65 -14.36
C GLU A 238 11.83 -9.54 -14.52
N VAL A 239 12.60 -10.03 -13.53
CA VAL A 239 14.06 -9.99 -13.56
C VAL A 239 14.60 -11.05 -14.52
N SER A 240 14.95 -10.63 -15.75
CA SER A 240 15.45 -11.50 -16.82
C SER A 240 16.78 -11.02 -17.41
N SER A 241 17.31 -9.91 -16.95
CA SER A 241 18.55 -9.30 -17.45
C SER A 241 19.24 -8.50 -16.34
N LEU A 242 20.53 -8.18 -16.54
CA LEU A 242 21.25 -7.29 -15.61
C LEU A 242 20.56 -5.94 -15.42
N ARG A 243 19.96 -5.38 -16.47
CA ARG A 243 19.22 -4.12 -16.39
C ARG A 243 18.03 -4.24 -15.44
N THR A 244 17.20 -5.26 -15.60
CA THR A 244 16.03 -5.49 -14.75
C THR A 244 16.45 -5.89 -13.33
N LEU A 245 17.55 -6.63 -13.13
CA LEU A 245 18.11 -6.90 -11.81
C LEU A 245 18.49 -5.60 -11.07
N LEU A 246 19.22 -4.70 -11.73
CA LEU A 246 19.61 -3.42 -11.15
C LEU A 246 18.38 -2.54 -10.88
N GLN A 247 17.39 -2.54 -11.78
CA GLN A 247 16.16 -1.84 -11.61
C GLN A 247 15.40 -2.35 -10.37
N TYR A 248 15.29 -3.67 -10.19
CA TYR A 248 14.68 -4.30 -9.03
C TYR A 248 15.41 -3.93 -7.73
N ILE A 249 16.73 -4.10 -7.68
CA ILE A 249 17.53 -3.82 -6.48
C ILE A 249 17.41 -2.34 -6.07
N ILE A 250 17.54 -1.42 -7.03
CA ILE A 250 17.53 0.02 -6.76
C ILE A 250 16.11 0.49 -6.38
N SER A 251 15.08 0.13 -7.14
CA SER A 251 13.71 0.57 -6.87
C SER A 251 13.24 0.13 -5.48
N ASN A 252 13.55 -1.08 -5.08
CA ASN A 252 13.21 -1.59 -3.76
C ASN A 252 13.97 -0.89 -2.62
N MET A 253 15.26 -0.56 -2.80
CA MET A 253 15.99 0.24 -1.81
C MET A 253 15.45 1.68 -1.71
N LEU A 254 14.92 2.24 -2.78
CA LEU A 254 14.35 3.59 -2.80
C LEU A 254 13.06 3.72 -1.98
N VAL A 255 12.49 2.64 -1.42
CA VAL A 255 11.43 2.72 -0.39
C VAL A 255 11.86 3.57 0.81
N LEU A 256 13.15 3.67 1.10
CA LEU A 256 13.69 4.59 2.11
C LEU A 256 13.36 6.07 1.82
N VAL A 257 13.13 6.44 0.56
CA VAL A 257 12.65 7.79 0.18
C VAL A 257 11.25 8.02 0.74
N ARG A 258 10.36 7.02 0.67
CA ARG A 258 9.01 7.08 1.25
C ARG A 258 9.07 7.21 2.77
N VAL A 259 9.81 6.33 3.43
CA VAL A 259 9.97 6.37 4.90
C VAL A 259 10.53 7.73 5.34
N SER A 260 11.52 8.25 4.63
CA SER A 260 12.06 9.59 4.87
C SER A 260 10.99 10.67 4.67
N GLY A 261 10.17 10.56 3.62
CA GLY A 261 9.06 11.46 3.35
C GLY A 261 8.05 11.50 4.49
N GLN A 262 7.58 10.33 4.93
CA GLN A 262 6.65 10.18 6.05
C GLN A 262 7.22 10.77 7.35
N PHE A 263 8.48 10.45 7.68
CA PHE A 263 9.08 10.93 8.92
C PHE A 263 9.28 12.44 8.92
N HIS A 264 9.68 13.05 7.78
CA HIS A 264 9.74 14.51 7.66
C HIS A 264 8.38 15.17 7.80
N LEU A 265 7.34 14.57 7.22
CA LEU A 265 5.97 15.05 7.30
C LEU A 265 5.45 14.99 8.76
N ILE A 266 5.64 13.84 9.43
CA ILE A 266 5.24 13.63 10.83
C ILE A 266 5.92 14.65 11.75
N VAL A 267 7.24 14.74 11.69
CA VAL A 267 8.00 15.64 12.56
C VAL A 267 7.74 17.10 12.19
N GLY A 268 7.60 17.41 10.90
CA GLY A 268 7.19 18.76 10.45
C GLY A 268 5.84 19.18 11.01
N MET A 269 4.87 18.27 11.06
CA MET A 269 3.56 18.55 11.68
C MET A 269 3.68 18.85 13.18
N LEU A 270 4.57 18.17 13.92
CA LEU A 270 4.80 18.44 15.33
C LEU A 270 5.44 19.82 15.56
N HIS A 271 6.26 20.31 14.63
CA HIS A 271 6.82 21.67 14.71
C HIS A 271 5.73 22.76 14.67
N LEU A 272 4.60 22.52 14.00
CA LEU A 272 3.46 23.47 13.98
C LEU A 272 2.90 23.72 15.40
N PHE A 273 3.12 22.78 16.30
CA PHE A 273 2.64 22.85 17.68
C PHE A 273 3.77 23.11 18.69
N GLY A 274 4.93 23.57 18.19
CA GLY A 274 6.02 24.07 19.04
C GLY A 274 7.09 23.04 19.38
N PHE A 275 7.01 21.80 18.91
CA PHE A 275 8.03 20.76 19.17
C PHE A 275 9.13 20.83 18.11
N ASN A 276 10.25 21.49 18.44
CA ASN A 276 11.42 21.66 17.56
C ASN A 276 12.29 20.41 17.51
N LEU A 277 11.71 19.30 17.16
CA LEU A 277 12.37 17.99 17.12
C LEU A 277 13.53 17.95 16.10
N PRO A 278 14.59 17.15 16.34
CA PRO A 278 15.69 17.00 15.39
C PRO A 278 15.26 16.26 14.11
N GLU A 279 16.08 16.33 13.05
CA GLU A 279 15.87 15.61 11.80
C GLU A 279 15.94 14.09 12.02
N THR A 280 15.05 13.34 11.37
CA THR A 280 14.93 11.87 11.55
C THR A 280 15.87 11.08 10.66
N MET A 281 16.06 11.53 9.43
CA MET A 281 16.88 10.87 8.40
C MET A 281 17.70 11.91 7.65
N GLN A 282 19.02 11.69 7.50
CA GLN A 282 19.91 12.72 6.98
C GLN A 282 20.84 12.19 5.90
N ARG A 283 20.54 12.41 4.61
CA ARG A 283 21.41 12.11 3.47
C ARG A 283 22.04 10.70 3.52
N TYR A 284 21.27 9.72 3.91
CA TYR A 284 21.72 8.35 4.19
C TYR A 284 22.31 7.63 2.96
N PHE A 285 21.85 7.93 1.75
CA PHE A 285 22.41 7.38 0.51
C PHE A 285 23.83 7.91 0.19
N LEU A 286 24.25 8.98 0.83
CA LEU A 286 25.58 9.55 0.70
C LEU A 286 26.50 9.23 1.88
N ALA A 287 26.18 8.20 2.64
CA ALA A 287 26.99 7.72 3.75
C ALA A 287 28.28 7.10 3.23
N SER A 288 29.41 7.48 3.80
CA SER A 288 30.74 7.04 3.38
C SER A 288 31.31 5.89 4.20
N SER A 289 30.53 5.36 5.14
CA SER A 289 30.81 4.13 5.88
C SER A 289 29.51 3.49 6.37
N PHE A 290 29.53 2.21 6.73
CA PHE A 290 28.35 1.50 7.23
C PHE A 290 27.89 2.03 8.58
N THR A 291 28.85 2.44 9.43
CA THR A 291 28.54 3.13 10.69
C THR A 291 27.85 4.48 10.44
N ASP A 292 28.30 5.21 9.40
CA ASP A 292 27.69 6.48 9.00
C ASP A 292 26.28 6.28 8.43
N PHE A 293 26.07 5.23 7.62
CA PHE A 293 24.74 4.85 7.13
C PHE A 293 23.79 4.53 8.29
N TRP A 294 24.19 3.67 9.21
CA TRP A 294 23.40 3.32 10.40
C TRP A 294 23.01 4.56 11.22
N ARG A 295 23.93 5.52 11.36
CA ARG A 295 23.65 6.76 12.10
C ARG A 295 22.69 7.70 11.40
N ARG A 296 22.59 7.65 10.06
CA ARG A 296 21.81 8.59 9.26
C ARG A 296 20.45 8.05 8.82
N ALA A 297 20.33 6.75 8.69
CA ALA A 297 19.14 6.12 8.12
C ALA A 297 17.91 6.18 9.05
N ASN A 298 18.09 6.16 10.38
CA ASN A 298 17.03 6.41 11.35
C ASN A 298 17.65 6.88 12.66
N ILE A 299 17.80 8.20 12.79
CA ILE A 299 18.50 8.82 13.91
C ILE A 299 17.81 8.52 15.24
N TYR A 300 16.49 8.58 15.29
CA TYR A 300 15.72 8.33 16.51
C TYR A 300 15.80 6.88 16.97
N TRP A 301 15.76 5.93 16.03
CA TRP A 301 15.96 4.53 16.37
C TRP A 301 17.34 4.27 16.95
N LYS A 302 18.37 4.81 16.31
CA LYS A 302 19.75 4.75 16.83
C LYS A 302 19.85 5.33 18.23
N ASP A 303 19.28 6.51 18.50
CA ASP A 303 19.33 7.16 19.81
C ASP A 303 18.59 6.34 20.87
N PHE A 304 17.43 5.78 20.52
CA PHE A 304 16.69 4.85 21.38
C PHE A 304 17.53 3.61 21.75
N MET A 305 18.12 2.95 20.75
CA MET A 305 18.93 1.76 20.96
C MET A 305 20.20 2.07 21.76
N GLN A 306 20.81 3.23 21.53
CA GLN A 306 21.96 3.65 22.32
C GLN A 306 21.60 3.92 23.78
N LYS A 307 20.51 4.64 24.03
CA LYS A 307 20.08 5.04 25.39
C LYS A 307 19.65 3.83 26.22
N VAL A 308 18.80 2.99 25.67
CA VAL A 308 18.11 1.94 26.46
C VAL A 308 18.92 0.63 26.52
N PHE A 309 19.70 0.34 25.46
CA PHE A 309 20.41 -0.95 25.36
C PHE A 309 21.93 -0.79 25.30
N PHE A 310 22.49 -0.06 24.36
CA PHE A 310 23.95 -0.01 24.18
C PHE A 310 24.68 0.46 25.45
N TYR A 311 24.38 1.66 25.95
CA TYR A 311 25.10 2.22 27.08
C TYR A 311 24.96 1.40 28.37
N PRO A 312 23.79 0.90 28.78
CA PRO A 312 23.68 0.08 29.98
C PRO A 312 24.51 -1.20 29.93
N PHE A 313 24.50 -1.89 28.78
CA PHE A 313 25.31 -3.11 28.58
C PHE A 313 26.80 -2.80 28.49
N TYR A 314 27.19 -1.80 27.69
CA TYR A 314 28.57 -1.40 27.53
C TYR A 314 29.22 -0.99 28.85
N ILE A 315 28.58 -0.14 29.63
CA ILE A 315 29.11 0.33 30.93
C ILE A 315 29.29 -0.84 31.90
N ARG A 316 28.36 -1.80 31.92
CA ARG A 316 28.41 -2.98 32.76
C ARG A 316 29.54 -3.94 32.38
N LEU A 317 29.80 -4.09 31.07
CA LEU A 317 30.75 -5.07 30.56
C LEU A 317 32.19 -4.53 30.42
N ARG A 318 32.36 -3.21 30.26
CA ARG A 318 33.69 -2.58 30.00
C ARG A 318 34.74 -2.82 31.06
N GLN A 319 34.31 -3.20 32.26
CA GLN A 319 35.25 -3.49 33.39
C GLN A 319 36.17 -4.68 33.07
N ARG A 320 35.78 -5.61 32.19
CA ARG A 320 36.59 -6.78 31.82
C ARG A 320 37.46 -6.52 30.58
N SER A 321 36.89 -5.94 29.52
CA SER A 321 37.57 -5.57 28.29
C SER A 321 36.74 -4.57 27.54
N GLU A 322 37.29 -3.42 27.19
CA GLU A 322 36.59 -2.33 26.49
C GLU A 322 36.15 -2.77 25.05
N ALA A 323 37.05 -3.44 24.31
CA ALA A 323 36.76 -3.89 22.98
C ALA A 323 35.70 -5.00 22.93
N ALA A 324 35.80 -5.99 23.84
CA ALA A 324 34.81 -7.05 23.94
C ALA A 324 33.44 -6.50 24.40
N ALA A 325 33.42 -5.57 25.35
CA ALA A 325 32.21 -4.89 25.79
C ALA A 325 31.52 -4.12 24.66
N PHE A 326 32.29 -3.42 23.85
CA PHE A 326 31.80 -2.71 22.67
C PHE A 326 31.15 -3.68 21.66
N VAL A 327 31.87 -4.74 21.29
CA VAL A 327 31.36 -5.75 20.34
C VAL A 327 30.10 -6.40 20.87
N LEU A 328 30.08 -6.85 22.13
CA LEU A 328 28.91 -7.54 22.70
C LEU A 328 27.72 -6.58 22.80
N ALA A 329 27.93 -5.33 23.24
CA ALA A 329 26.87 -4.33 23.26
C ALA A 329 26.29 -4.06 21.88
N MET A 330 27.13 -3.99 20.83
CA MET A 330 26.66 -3.85 19.44
C MET A 330 25.89 -5.08 18.95
N VAL A 331 26.36 -6.30 19.23
CA VAL A 331 25.63 -7.54 18.91
C VAL A 331 24.25 -7.51 19.55
N ILE A 332 24.17 -7.17 20.84
CA ILE A 332 22.89 -7.06 21.55
C ILE A 332 21.98 -6.03 20.85
N VAL A 333 22.51 -4.87 20.47
CA VAL A 333 21.74 -3.85 19.74
C VAL A 333 21.16 -4.40 18.43
N PHE A 334 21.93 -5.13 17.64
CA PHE A 334 21.45 -5.69 16.36
C PHE A 334 20.45 -6.82 16.56
N VAL A 335 20.65 -7.72 17.52
CA VAL A 335 19.70 -8.78 17.85
C VAL A 335 18.37 -8.19 18.33
N ILE A 336 18.42 -7.19 19.21
CA ILE A 336 17.21 -6.50 19.67
C ILE A 336 16.55 -5.70 18.54
N THR A 337 17.32 -5.05 17.67
CA THR A 337 16.76 -4.35 16.51
C THR A 337 16.02 -5.31 15.59
N TRP A 338 16.63 -6.46 15.27
CA TRP A 338 15.97 -7.51 14.51
C TRP A 338 14.66 -7.98 15.18
N PHE A 339 14.71 -8.30 16.45
CA PHE A 339 13.52 -8.71 17.22
C PHE A 339 12.44 -7.62 17.22
N PHE A 340 12.81 -6.35 17.41
CA PHE A 340 11.85 -5.25 17.42
C PHE A 340 11.25 -4.95 16.03
N HIS A 341 11.94 -5.26 14.96
CA HIS A 341 11.34 -5.24 13.61
C HIS A 341 10.23 -6.29 13.51
N ALA A 342 10.51 -7.55 13.89
CA ALA A 342 9.51 -8.60 13.90
C ALA A 342 8.35 -8.29 14.86
N TYR A 343 8.64 -7.71 16.03
CA TYR A 343 7.64 -7.25 17.00
C TYR A 343 6.75 -6.13 16.46
N GLN A 344 7.31 -5.15 15.76
CA GLN A 344 6.54 -4.10 15.10
C GLN A 344 5.62 -4.67 14.01
N TRP A 345 6.12 -5.62 13.23
CA TRP A 345 5.34 -6.32 12.20
C TRP A 345 4.18 -7.10 12.81
N PHE A 346 4.41 -7.78 13.92
CA PHE A 346 3.35 -8.48 14.65
C PHE A 346 2.18 -7.55 14.97
N TRP A 347 2.43 -6.36 15.49
CA TRP A 347 1.36 -5.42 15.81
C TRP A 347 0.66 -4.87 14.57
N ILE A 348 1.40 -4.62 13.52
CA ILE A 348 0.83 -4.08 12.28
C ILE A 348 0.04 -5.16 11.53
N ARG A 349 0.56 -6.39 11.42
CA ARG A 349 0.02 -7.45 10.54
C ARG A 349 -0.57 -8.67 11.27
N GLY A 350 -0.35 -8.83 12.55
CA GLY A 350 -0.81 -10.00 13.33
C GLY A 350 0.12 -11.21 13.27
N SER A 351 1.25 -11.14 12.55
CA SER A 351 2.22 -12.24 12.43
C SER A 351 3.65 -11.77 12.66
N PHE A 352 4.48 -12.62 13.29
CA PHE A 352 5.90 -12.36 13.40
C PHE A 352 6.61 -12.68 12.08
N LEU A 353 7.40 -11.73 11.59
CA LEU A 353 8.25 -11.93 10.43
C LEU A 353 9.61 -12.47 10.89
N LEU A 354 9.79 -13.79 10.79
CA LEU A 354 11.02 -14.50 11.17
C LEU A 354 11.48 -15.40 10.01
N SER A 355 11.78 -14.78 8.86
CA SER A 355 12.27 -15.51 7.69
C SER A 355 13.79 -15.66 7.69
N ALA A 356 14.32 -16.66 6.97
CA ALA A 356 15.77 -16.83 6.81
C ALA A 356 16.44 -15.61 6.15
N PRO A 357 15.86 -14.96 5.10
CA PRO A 357 16.40 -13.71 4.56
C PRO A 357 16.48 -12.59 5.60
N ASP A 358 15.49 -12.45 6.46
CA ASP A 358 15.46 -11.43 7.51
C ASP A 358 16.58 -11.65 8.54
N ILE A 359 16.74 -12.87 9.04
CA ILE A 359 17.81 -13.24 9.97
C ILE A 359 19.19 -12.97 9.36
N LEU A 360 19.40 -13.39 8.10
CA LEU A 360 20.66 -13.20 7.40
C LEU A 360 20.97 -11.73 7.16
N TYR A 361 19.99 -10.95 6.73
CA TYR A 361 20.16 -9.50 6.54
C TYR A 361 20.68 -8.83 7.81
N TRP A 362 19.97 -9.01 8.94
CA TRP A 362 20.34 -8.37 10.19
C TRP A 362 21.69 -8.87 10.74
N THR A 363 22.00 -10.16 10.54
CA THR A 363 23.28 -10.74 10.93
C THR A 363 24.43 -10.15 10.11
N ILE A 364 24.35 -10.20 8.79
CA ILE A 364 25.40 -9.71 7.89
C ILE A 364 25.59 -8.20 8.07
N PHE A 365 24.49 -7.44 8.06
CA PHE A 365 24.55 -5.99 8.23
C PHE A 365 25.11 -5.60 9.59
N GLY A 366 24.72 -6.29 10.66
CA GLY A 366 25.27 -6.09 12.00
C GLY A 366 26.77 -6.36 12.08
N LEU A 367 27.23 -7.48 11.52
CA LEU A 367 28.66 -7.82 11.48
C LEU A 367 29.49 -6.78 10.70
N ILE A 368 28.98 -6.31 9.55
CA ILE A 368 29.63 -5.25 8.76
C ILE A 368 29.72 -3.94 9.55
N VAL A 369 28.65 -3.52 10.23
CA VAL A 369 28.68 -2.29 11.05
C VAL A 369 29.62 -2.43 12.22
N ILE A 370 29.65 -3.58 12.92
CA ILE A 370 30.59 -3.84 14.02
C ILE A 370 32.04 -3.80 13.52
N ALA A 371 32.37 -4.52 12.44
CA ALA A 371 33.70 -4.53 11.84
C ALA A 371 34.12 -3.12 11.40
N ASN A 372 33.24 -2.38 10.75
CA ASN A 372 33.50 -1.00 10.36
C ASN A 372 33.72 -0.08 11.57
N SER A 373 32.95 -0.26 12.65
CA SER A 373 33.10 0.54 13.87
C SER A 373 34.44 0.27 14.57
N LEU A 374 34.87 -0.99 14.64
CA LEU A 374 36.19 -1.37 15.16
C LEU A 374 37.33 -0.81 14.30
N TYR A 375 37.19 -0.87 12.97
CA TYR A 375 38.15 -0.28 12.06
C TYR A 375 38.25 1.24 12.25
N GLU A 376 37.13 1.94 12.35
CA GLU A 376 37.08 3.38 12.61
C GLU A 376 37.68 3.74 13.98
N ALA A 377 37.46 2.93 15.02
CA ALA A 377 38.05 3.13 16.35
C ALA A 377 39.57 3.01 16.32
N LYS A 378 40.13 2.04 15.55
CA LYS A 378 41.56 1.82 15.44
C LYS A 378 42.24 2.80 14.51
N HIS A 379 41.64 3.17 13.38
CA HIS A 379 42.27 3.95 12.31
C HIS A 379 41.61 5.32 12.07
N GLY A 380 40.55 5.63 12.79
CA GLY A 380 39.77 6.85 12.64
C GLY A 380 40.58 8.10 13.00
N ARG A 381 40.67 9.06 12.07
CA ARG A 381 41.22 10.38 12.37
C ARG A 381 40.40 11.06 13.48
N LYS A 382 41.05 11.58 14.51
CA LYS A 382 40.44 12.50 15.48
C LYS A 382 39.79 13.65 14.70
N ARG A 383 38.49 13.82 14.84
CA ARG A 383 37.73 14.90 14.17
C ARG A 383 38.35 16.24 14.56
N THR A 384 39.00 16.89 13.64
CA THR A 384 39.40 18.30 13.80
C THR A 384 38.19 19.17 13.52
N LEU A 385 37.91 20.12 14.43
CA LEU A 385 36.82 21.12 14.32
C LEU A 385 37.09 22.14 13.17
N LYS A 386 38.22 22.06 12.48
CA LYS A 386 38.54 22.94 11.33
C LYS A 386 37.61 22.60 10.17
N LYS A 387 36.91 23.63 9.64
CA LYS A 387 36.22 23.57 8.35
C LYS A 387 37.22 23.07 7.30
N GLN A 388 36.93 21.89 6.72
CA GLN A 388 37.79 21.29 5.69
C GLN A 388 37.59 22.09 4.41
N ALA A 389 38.68 22.55 3.82
CA ALA A 389 38.66 23.24 2.53
C ALA A 389 38.16 22.28 1.42
N TRP A 390 37.49 22.81 0.41
CA TRP A 390 37.06 22.09 -0.77
C TRP A 390 38.23 21.38 -1.44
N SER A 391 38.19 20.05 -1.54
CA SER A 391 39.22 19.24 -2.18
C SER A 391 38.60 18.18 -3.08
N TRP A 392 38.91 18.20 -4.37
CA TRP A 392 38.45 17.22 -5.34
C TRP A 392 38.88 15.79 -5.00
N ARG A 393 40.07 15.62 -4.42
CA ARG A 393 40.58 14.31 -3.97
C ARG A 393 39.69 13.74 -2.84
N GLU A 394 39.29 14.57 -1.90
CA GLU A 394 38.42 14.14 -0.80
C GLU A 394 37.04 13.81 -1.29
N ILE A 395 36.48 14.60 -2.23
CA ILE A 395 35.21 14.31 -2.87
C ILE A 395 35.27 12.99 -3.61
N ALA A 396 36.31 12.72 -4.39
CA ALA A 396 36.48 11.47 -5.12
C ALA A 396 36.56 10.26 -4.16
N VAL A 397 37.39 10.33 -3.12
CA VAL A 397 37.51 9.26 -2.11
C VAL A 397 36.18 9.04 -1.39
N ARG A 398 35.47 10.11 -1.02
CA ARG A 398 34.16 10.03 -0.40
C ARG A 398 33.13 9.42 -1.33
N THR A 399 33.15 9.77 -2.61
CA THR A 399 32.28 9.19 -3.64
C THR A 399 32.47 7.68 -3.75
N LEU A 400 33.71 7.23 -3.91
CA LEU A 400 34.01 5.79 -4.00
C LEU A 400 33.56 5.02 -2.76
N ARG A 401 33.80 5.56 -1.57
CA ARG A 401 33.30 4.97 -0.31
C ARG A 401 31.77 4.94 -0.25
N ALA A 402 31.12 6.04 -0.61
CA ALA A 402 29.65 6.11 -0.61
C ALA A 402 29.03 5.15 -1.63
N THR A 403 29.65 5.00 -2.82
CA THR A 403 29.24 4.01 -3.83
C THR A 403 29.35 2.58 -3.27
N GLY A 404 30.48 2.24 -2.62
CA GLY A 404 30.65 0.91 -2.00
C GLY A 404 29.58 0.62 -0.94
N VAL A 405 29.33 1.59 -0.05
CA VAL A 405 28.25 1.46 0.98
C VAL A 405 26.89 1.30 0.31
N PHE A 406 26.57 2.13 -0.67
CA PHE A 406 25.30 2.09 -1.39
C PHE A 406 25.07 0.74 -2.04
N VAL A 407 26.04 0.23 -2.79
CA VAL A 407 25.91 -1.07 -3.50
C VAL A 407 25.71 -2.22 -2.53
N VAL A 408 26.53 -2.30 -1.47
CA VAL A 408 26.38 -3.38 -0.47
C VAL A 408 25.04 -3.31 0.25
N VAL A 409 24.61 -2.11 0.67
CA VAL A 409 23.31 -1.95 1.32
C VAL A 409 22.17 -2.26 0.37
N ALA A 410 22.24 -1.90 -0.91
CA ALA A 410 21.22 -2.21 -1.90
C ALA A 410 21.08 -3.73 -2.14
N ILE A 411 22.21 -4.45 -2.24
CA ILE A 411 22.20 -5.91 -2.36
C ILE A 411 21.62 -6.57 -1.10
N LEU A 412 22.06 -6.14 0.08
CA LEU A 412 21.52 -6.66 1.34
C LEU A 412 20.02 -6.33 1.49
N TRP A 413 19.59 -5.16 1.01
CA TRP A 413 18.18 -4.79 1.02
C TRP A 413 17.34 -5.73 0.15
N SER A 414 17.84 -6.10 -1.04
CA SER A 414 17.17 -7.07 -1.91
C SER A 414 17.05 -8.46 -1.26
N LEU A 415 18.06 -8.86 -0.46
CA LEU A 415 17.96 -10.07 0.36
C LEU A 415 16.84 -9.95 1.40
N TRP A 416 16.80 -8.83 2.11
CA TRP A 416 15.82 -8.62 3.18
C TRP A 416 14.36 -8.66 2.74
N ILE A 417 14.08 -8.16 1.53
CA ILE A 417 12.70 -8.12 0.98
C ILE A 417 12.28 -9.41 0.28
N SER A 418 13.22 -10.33 0.01
CA SER A 418 12.92 -11.60 -0.64
C SER A 418 12.14 -12.53 0.29
N VAL A 419 11.18 -13.27 -0.26
CA VAL A 419 10.36 -14.24 0.48
C VAL A 419 11.20 -15.42 0.97
N SER A 420 12.18 -15.83 0.17
CA SER A 420 13.07 -16.96 0.48
C SER A 420 14.48 -16.74 -0.09
N LEU A 421 15.46 -17.51 0.43
CA LEU A 421 16.81 -17.51 -0.12
C LEU A 421 16.85 -18.02 -1.56
N ALA A 422 16.02 -19.01 -1.88
CA ALA A 422 15.93 -19.56 -3.23
C ALA A 422 15.45 -18.47 -4.23
N GLU A 423 14.47 -17.67 -3.86
CA GLU A 423 14.01 -16.53 -4.65
C GLU A 423 15.14 -15.51 -4.85
N TRP A 424 15.84 -15.14 -3.79
CA TRP A 424 16.94 -14.20 -3.89
C TRP A 424 18.06 -14.69 -4.82
N PHE A 425 18.47 -15.95 -4.71
CA PHE A 425 19.45 -16.54 -5.61
C PHE A 425 18.95 -16.60 -7.06
N SER A 426 17.66 -16.86 -7.28
CA SER A 426 17.08 -16.91 -8.63
C SER A 426 17.15 -15.55 -9.36
N LEU A 427 17.09 -14.43 -8.64
CA LEU A 427 17.26 -13.09 -9.22
C LEU A 427 18.62 -12.94 -9.95
N PHE A 428 19.67 -13.49 -9.38
CA PHE A 428 21.01 -13.39 -9.95
C PHE A 428 21.27 -14.44 -11.04
N SER A 429 20.76 -15.65 -10.89
CA SER A 429 20.95 -16.72 -11.88
C SER A 429 20.20 -16.46 -13.19
N GLY A 430 19.02 -15.81 -13.12
CA GLY A 430 18.22 -15.45 -14.31
C GLY A 430 18.70 -14.20 -15.05
N ALA A 431 19.57 -13.40 -14.45
CA ALA A 431 19.88 -12.04 -14.93
C ALA A 431 20.97 -11.96 -16.02
N GLY A 432 21.61 -13.06 -16.44
CA GLY A 432 22.65 -13.04 -17.47
C GLY A 432 23.79 -12.03 -17.17
N VAL A 433 24.30 -12.02 -15.94
CA VAL A 433 25.24 -11.01 -15.44
C VAL A 433 26.56 -11.07 -16.19
N THR A 434 26.94 -9.98 -16.86
CA THR A 434 28.25 -9.84 -17.53
C THR A 434 29.15 -8.89 -16.77
N LEU A 435 30.49 -9.15 -16.81
CA LEU A 435 31.45 -8.28 -16.14
C LEU A 435 31.42 -6.85 -16.70
N GLN A 436 31.28 -6.69 -18.02
CA GLN A 436 31.16 -5.38 -18.67
C GLN A 436 29.93 -4.60 -18.18
N GLY A 437 28.79 -5.28 -18.07
CA GLY A 437 27.56 -4.68 -17.54
C GLY A 437 27.71 -4.24 -16.09
N LEU A 438 28.33 -5.05 -15.22
CA LEU A 438 28.61 -4.67 -13.83
C LEU A 438 29.53 -3.46 -13.71
N VAL A 439 30.60 -3.41 -14.52
CA VAL A 439 31.52 -2.25 -14.55
C VAL A 439 30.76 -0.99 -14.97
N LEU A 440 29.95 -1.05 -16.02
CA LEU A 440 29.15 0.09 -16.47
C LEU A 440 28.15 0.54 -15.40
N ALA A 441 27.44 -0.38 -14.76
CA ALA A 441 26.51 -0.09 -13.68
C ALA A 441 27.21 0.61 -12.50
N LEU A 442 28.40 0.11 -12.12
CA LEU A 442 29.19 0.70 -11.05
C LEU A 442 29.64 2.12 -11.40
N LEU A 443 30.11 2.35 -12.65
CA LEU A 443 30.51 3.66 -13.13
C LEU A 443 29.33 4.65 -13.14
N LEU A 444 28.16 4.26 -13.62
CA LEU A 444 26.96 5.10 -13.64
C LEU A 444 26.52 5.45 -12.21
N THR A 445 26.48 4.46 -11.31
CA THR A 445 26.14 4.68 -9.90
C THR A 445 27.14 5.63 -9.24
N THR A 446 28.43 5.45 -9.51
CA THR A 446 29.49 6.33 -8.99
C THR A 446 29.30 7.76 -9.50
N GLY A 447 28.99 7.93 -10.79
CA GLY A 447 28.74 9.24 -11.40
C GLY A 447 27.54 9.96 -10.75
N VAL A 448 26.42 9.24 -10.53
CA VAL A 448 25.23 9.80 -9.86
C VAL A 448 25.56 10.22 -8.42
N ILE A 449 26.24 9.37 -7.66
CA ILE A 449 26.64 9.68 -6.28
C ILE A 449 27.63 10.85 -6.24
N PHE A 450 28.56 10.92 -7.18
CA PHE A 450 29.48 12.05 -7.30
C PHE A 450 28.74 13.37 -7.51
N LEU A 451 27.83 13.41 -8.49
CA LEU A 451 27.01 14.60 -8.75
C LEU A 451 26.20 15.00 -7.51
N ALA A 452 25.56 14.03 -6.85
CA ALA A 452 24.83 14.28 -5.63
C ALA A 452 25.73 14.87 -4.53
N ILE A 453 26.92 14.31 -4.29
CA ILE A 453 27.87 14.83 -3.30
C ILE A 453 28.29 16.26 -3.65
N VAL A 454 28.62 16.54 -4.91
CA VAL A 454 29.02 17.89 -5.35
C VAL A 454 27.91 18.91 -5.14
N VAL A 455 26.68 18.57 -5.54
CA VAL A 455 25.50 19.43 -5.35
C VAL A 455 25.25 19.72 -3.87
N PHE A 456 25.29 18.67 -3.03
CA PHE A 456 25.04 18.83 -1.59
C PHE A 456 26.19 19.52 -0.84
N GLU A 457 27.43 19.33 -1.24
CA GLU A 457 28.54 20.09 -0.66
C GLU A 457 28.44 21.59 -0.99
N LYS A 458 28.12 21.92 -2.25
CA LYS A 458 27.89 23.32 -2.65
C LYS A 458 26.71 23.92 -1.90
N SER A 459 25.60 23.17 -1.73
CA SER A 459 24.45 23.62 -0.98
C SER A 459 24.76 23.82 0.51
N SER A 460 25.54 22.94 1.13
CA SER A 460 25.89 23.05 2.55
C SER A 460 26.87 24.22 2.82
N LEU A 461 27.76 24.51 1.90
CA LEU A 461 28.61 25.73 1.95
C LEU A 461 27.72 26.97 1.84
N ARG A 462 26.70 26.95 0.98
CA ARG A 462 25.73 28.03 0.82
C ARG A 462 24.83 28.19 2.04
N GLU A 463 24.37 27.07 2.64
CA GLU A 463 23.62 27.05 3.90
C GLU A 463 24.46 27.57 5.07
N ALA A 464 25.74 27.22 5.14
CA ALA A 464 26.64 27.73 6.19
C ALA A 464 26.93 29.23 6.04
N ALA A 465 27.03 29.74 4.81
CA ALA A 465 27.11 31.18 4.54
C ALA A 465 25.81 31.92 4.91
N ILE A 466 24.67 31.22 4.83
CA ILE A 466 23.34 31.74 5.16
C ILE A 466 23.04 31.69 6.67
N LYS A 467 23.62 30.75 7.41
CA LYS A 467 23.51 30.70 8.88
C LYS A 467 24.12 31.92 9.57
N GLY A 468 24.95 32.69 8.86
CA GLY A 468 25.39 34.02 9.34
C GLY A 468 24.30 35.10 9.31
N ASP A 469 23.22 34.89 8.54
CA ASP A 469 22.08 35.81 8.46
C ASP A 469 20.87 35.27 9.23
N GLU A 470 21.06 35.04 10.51
CA GLU A 470 20.09 34.42 11.42
C GLU A 470 18.77 35.20 11.60
N LYS A 471 18.65 36.40 11.02
CA LYS A 471 17.54 37.31 11.30
C LYS A 471 16.41 37.27 10.25
N SER A 472 16.60 36.68 9.06
CA SER A 472 15.59 36.72 7.99
C SER A 472 14.60 35.55 8.04
N PHE A 473 13.33 35.83 8.30
CA PHE A 473 12.20 34.91 8.14
C PHE A 473 11.84 34.70 6.65
N LEU A 474 11.96 35.78 5.85
CA LEU A 474 11.43 35.83 4.47
C LEU A 474 12.11 34.81 3.54
N ARG A 475 13.42 34.65 3.65
CA ARG A 475 14.17 33.75 2.77
C ARG A 475 13.80 32.28 2.90
N PRO A 476 13.74 31.65 4.10
CA PRO A 476 13.21 30.31 4.27
C PRO A 476 11.75 30.15 3.79
N ALA A 477 10.92 31.20 4.01
CA ALA A 477 9.55 31.20 3.55
C ALA A 477 9.45 31.16 2.02
N LEU A 478 10.24 31.96 1.29
CA LEU A 478 10.27 31.94 -0.17
C LEU A 478 10.86 30.64 -0.74
N LEU A 479 11.93 30.12 -0.13
CA LEU A 479 12.55 28.85 -0.55
C LEU A 479 11.61 27.65 -0.41
N THR A 480 10.61 27.74 0.46
CA THR A 480 9.59 26.71 0.60
C THR A 480 8.32 27.06 -0.19
N GLY A 481 7.85 28.29 -0.09
CA GLY A 481 6.57 28.71 -0.64
C GLY A 481 6.54 28.74 -2.18
N VAL A 482 7.64 29.18 -2.82
CA VAL A 482 7.68 29.27 -4.29
C VAL A 482 7.65 27.89 -4.96
N PRO A 483 8.51 26.91 -4.58
CA PRO A 483 8.40 25.56 -5.14
C PRO A 483 7.09 24.85 -4.77
N LEU A 484 6.55 25.10 -3.57
CA LEU A 484 5.26 24.55 -3.16
C LEU A 484 4.13 25.09 -4.03
N LEU A 485 4.07 26.40 -4.26
CA LEU A 485 3.10 27.02 -5.17
C LEU A 485 3.23 26.44 -6.58
N PHE A 486 4.46 26.29 -7.07
CA PHE A 486 4.72 25.71 -8.38
C PHE A 486 4.16 24.29 -8.49
N LEU A 487 4.37 23.41 -7.49
CA LEU A 487 3.80 22.06 -7.47
C LEU A 487 2.27 22.06 -7.43
N CYS A 488 1.66 22.96 -6.65
CA CYS A 488 0.21 23.12 -6.62
C CYS A 488 -0.34 23.56 -7.98
N LEU A 489 0.33 24.48 -8.66
CA LEU A 489 -0.05 24.94 -9.99
C LEU A 489 0.07 23.84 -11.04
N LEU A 490 1.18 23.09 -11.03
CA LEU A 490 1.37 21.95 -11.93
C LEU A 490 0.27 20.89 -11.79
N GLY A 491 -0.22 20.68 -10.58
CA GLY A 491 -1.29 19.74 -10.32
C GLY A 491 -2.69 20.29 -10.62
N SER A 492 -2.89 21.59 -10.90
CA SER A 492 -4.21 22.13 -11.20
C SER A 492 -4.72 21.62 -12.56
N THR A 493 -6.03 21.37 -12.65
CA THR A 493 -6.67 20.84 -13.86
C THR A 493 -6.48 21.77 -15.07
N GLU A 494 -6.53 23.08 -14.82
CA GLU A 494 -6.43 24.11 -15.87
C GLU A 494 -5.01 24.17 -16.45
N ILE A 495 -3.98 24.22 -15.61
CA ILE A 495 -2.59 24.27 -16.05
C ILE A 495 -2.17 22.91 -16.61
N ASN A 496 -2.58 21.83 -16.00
CA ASN A 496 -2.30 20.49 -16.48
C ASN A 496 -2.89 20.26 -17.87
N ALA A 497 -4.09 20.76 -18.15
CA ALA A 497 -4.71 20.70 -19.50
C ALA A 497 -3.88 21.44 -20.55
N GLN A 498 -3.21 22.54 -20.17
CA GLN A 498 -2.36 23.34 -21.08
C GLN A 498 -1.00 22.69 -21.38
N LEU A 499 -0.48 21.86 -20.46
CA LEU A 499 0.82 21.22 -20.64
C LEU A 499 0.83 20.17 -21.77
N GLY A 500 -0.34 19.58 -22.08
CA GLY A 500 -0.55 18.62 -23.18
C GLY A 500 0.29 17.32 -23.11
N GLY A 501 -0.10 16.32 -23.86
CA GLY A 501 0.67 15.12 -24.15
C GLY A 501 1.18 14.34 -22.94
N LYS A 502 2.46 13.93 -23.00
CA LYS A 502 3.09 13.06 -22.00
C LYS A 502 3.15 13.68 -20.60
N THR A 503 3.35 15.00 -20.48
CA THR A 503 3.45 15.70 -19.19
C THR A 503 2.10 15.72 -18.48
N GLN A 504 1.02 15.96 -19.20
CA GLN A 504 -0.33 15.90 -18.66
C GLN A 504 -0.66 14.50 -18.13
N LYS A 505 -0.34 13.46 -18.92
CA LYS A 505 -0.52 12.07 -18.52
C LYS A 505 0.26 11.76 -17.24
N LEU A 506 1.54 12.13 -17.17
CA LEU A 506 2.39 11.91 -16.00
C LEU A 506 1.80 12.55 -14.72
N ILE A 507 1.38 13.81 -14.80
CA ILE A 507 0.83 14.51 -13.64
C ILE A 507 -0.47 13.85 -13.16
N ARG A 508 -1.38 13.49 -14.09
CA ARG A 508 -2.63 12.79 -13.77
C ARG A 508 -2.36 11.44 -13.09
N GLU A 509 -1.39 10.69 -13.58
CA GLU A 509 -0.99 9.41 -12.99
C GLU A 509 -0.38 9.57 -11.61
N LEU A 510 0.40 10.64 -11.38
CA LEU A 510 0.91 10.97 -10.04
C LEU A 510 -0.16 11.49 -9.08
N GLN A 511 -1.26 12.07 -9.58
CA GLN A 511 -2.39 12.52 -8.76
C GLN A 511 -3.28 11.37 -8.31
N THR A 512 -3.41 10.35 -9.14
CA THR A 512 -4.19 9.15 -8.79
C THR A 512 -3.30 8.14 -8.07
N ALA A 513 -3.72 7.69 -6.90
CA ALA A 513 -3.05 6.58 -6.19
C ALA A 513 -3.32 5.28 -6.98
N ARG A 514 -2.54 5.01 -8.02
CA ARG A 514 -2.59 3.76 -8.79
C ARG A 514 -1.66 2.74 -8.17
N LEU A 515 -2.07 1.50 -8.24
CA LEU A 515 -1.24 0.36 -7.89
C LEU A 515 -0.28 0.08 -9.05
N ASN A 516 0.97 -0.25 -8.75
CA ASN A 516 1.86 -0.82 -9.75
C ASN A 516 1.46 -2.28 -10.06
N SER A 517 2.06 -2.89 -11.07
CA SER A 517 1.76 -4.28 -11.45
C SER A 517 1.92 -5.27 -10.29
N GLN A 518 2.93 -5.07 -9.46
CA GLN A 518 3.23 -5.88 -8.29
C GLN A 518 2.20 -5.69 -7.16
N GLU A 519 1.82 -4.45 -6.86
CA GLU A 519 0.78 -4.13 -5.86
C GLU A 519 -0.61 -4.62 -6.30
N ALA A 520 -0.92 -4.48 -7.59
CA ALA A 520 -2.15 -4.99 -8.16
C ALA A 520 -2.21 -6.54 -8.13
N GLU A 521 -1.09 -7.21 -8.38
CA GLU A 521 -0.99 -8.68 -8.25
C GLU A 521 -1.19 -9.13 -6.80
N LEU A 522 -0.61 -8.41 -5.83
CA LEU A 522 -0.80 -8.69 -4.42
C LEU A 522 -2.25 -8.49 -3.96
N LEU A 523 -2.92 -7.45 -4.46
CA LEU A 523 -4.35 -7.27 -4.19
C LEU A 523 -5.19 -8.37 -4.83
N THR A 524 -4.83 -8.83 -6.01
CA THR A 524 -5.47 -9.97 -6.66
C THR A 524 -5.26 -11.25 -5.84
N ARG A 525 -4.07 -11.44 -5.26
CA ARG A 525 -3.78 -12.54 -4.32
C ARG A 525 -4.62 -12.44 -3.04
N GLY A 526 -4.75 -11.25 -2.47
CA GLY A 526 -5.57 -10.99 -1.27
C GLY A 526 -7.06 -11.19 -1.50
N TYR A 527 -7.50 -11.14 -2.74
CA TYR A 527 -8.88 -11.39 -3.14
C TYR A 527 -9.27 -12.88 -3.04
N TYR A 528 -8.29 -13.77 -3.19
CA TYR A 528 -8.51 -15.22 -3.22
C TYR A 528 -7.92 -15.99 -2.05
N GLU A 529 -7.00 -15.42 -1.28
CA GLU A 529 -6.36 -16.11 -0.15
C GLU A 529 -5.95 -15.13 0.95
N ASN A 530 -6.13 -15.55 2.22
CA ASN A 530 -5.70 -14.80 3.40
C ASN A 530 -4.30 -14.22 3.24
N ILE A 531 -4.18 -12.89 3.36
CA ILE A 531 -2.96 -12.09 3.18
C ILE A 531 -1.94 -12.41 4.30
N ASN A 532 -1.40 -13.62 4.32
CA ASN A 532 -0.35 -13.99 5.27
C ASN A 532 1.07 -13.83 4.71
N LEU A 533 1.25 -13.37 3.46
CA LEU A 533 2.53 -13.47 2.76
C LEU A 533 3.06 -12.19 2.11
N ALA A 534 2.53 -11.01 2.41
CA ALA A 534 3.11 -9.82 1.82
C ALA A 534 4.33 -9.32 2.60
N ASN A 535 5.50 -9.71 2.17
CA ASN A 535 6.81 -9.18 2.58
C ASN A 535 7.05 -7.72 2.13
N GLN A 536 6.03 -6.85 2.07
CA GLN A 536 6.18 -5.61 1.34
C GLN A 536 5.95 -4.37 2.18
N PHE A 537 7.00 -3.60 2.30
CA PHE A 537 7.02 -2.27 2.90
C PHE A 537 6.10 -1.25 2.20
N ASN A 538 5.58 -1.55 1.01
CA ASN A 538 4.91 -0.60 0.13
C ASN A 538 3.39 -0.52 0.24
N THR A 539 2.71 -1.63 0.55
CA THR A 539 1.24 -1.71 0.62
C THR A 539 0.65 -1.41 1.99
N GLN A 540 1.44 -1.02 2.91
CA GLN A 540 1.30 -1.26 4.34
C GLN A 540 0.28 -0.41 5.07
N LEU A 541 -0.02 0.76 4.57
CA LEU A 541 -0.88 1.69 5.29
C LEU A 541 -2.32 1.63 4.83
N GLY A 542 -2.55 1.30 3.58
CA GLY A 542 -3.88 0.96 3.08
C GLY A 542 -4.43 -0.30 3.76
N ASP A 543 -3.60 -1.35 3.85
CA ASP A 543 -3.98 -2.66 4.40
C ASP A 543 -4.34 -2.64 5.89
N VAL A 544 -3.70 -1.75 6.68
CA VAL A 544 -4.01 -1.60 8.12
C VAL A 544 -5.40 -0.99 8.32
N TYR A 545 -5.79 -0.08 7.44
CA TYR A 545 -7.10 0.57 7.47
C TYR A 545 -8.16 -0.15 6.62
N MET A 546 -7.74 -0.96 5.66
CA MET A 546 -8.59 -1.76 4.78
C MET A 546 -8.64 -3.23 5.20
N LYS A 547 -8.32 -3.56 6.45
CA LYS A 547 -8.41 -4.94 6.90
C LYS A 547 -9.87 -5.38 6.87
N GLN A 548 -10.12 -6.39 6.05
CA GLN A 548 -11.38 -7.10 5.99
C GLN A 548 -11.82 -7.52 7.39
N PRO A 549 -13.04 -7.22 7.84
CA PRO A 549 -13.56 -7.69 9.11
C PRO A 549 -13.54 -9.22 9.21
N ASP A 550 -13.34 -9.76 10.40
CA ASP A 550 -13.33 -11.22 10.63
C ASP A 550 -14.67 -11.91 10.24
N ASN A 551 -15.76 -11.13 10.11
CA ASN A 551 -17.06 -11.57 9.64
C ASN A 551 -17.27 -11.37 8.12
N TRP A 552 -16.21 -11.32 7.32
CA TRP A 552 -16.27 -11.17 5.87
C TRP A 552 -15.71 -12.42 5.17
N PRO A 553 -16.41 -13.58 5.28
CA PRO A 553 -15.92 -14.87 4.79
C PRO A 553 -15.92 -14.93 3.26
N THR A 554 -15.08 -15.79 2.69
CA THR A 554 -15.21 -16.21 1.30
C THR A 554 -16.48 -17.07 1.12
N LEU A 555 -17.01 -17.16 -0.10
CA LEU A 555 -18.24 -17.94 -0.32
C LEU A 555 -18.09 -19.40 0.14
N ARG A 556 -16.91 -20.01 -0.05
CA ARG A 556 -16.61 -21.39 0.39
C ARG A 556 -16.66 -21.62 1.91
N GLU A 557 -16.47 -20.55 2.68
CA GLU A 557 -16.54 -20.57 4.14
C GLU A 557 -17.98 -20.40 4.66
N THR A 558 -18.93 -20.26 3.75
CA THR A 558 -20.37 -20.14 4.03
C THR A 558 -21.11 -21.39 3.60
N PRO A 559 -22.36 -21.58 4.06
CA PRO A 559 -23.22 -22.66 3.58
C PRO A 559 -23.52 -22.65 2.07
N ALA A 560 -23.29 -21.53 1.38
CA ALA A 560 -23.56 -21.37 -0.05
C ALA A 560 -22.41 -21.86 -0.95
N GLY A 561 -21.25 -22.20 -0.37
CA GLY A 561 -20.12 -22.73 -1.14
C GLY A 561 -19.71 -24.13 -0.64
N ARG A 562 -19.19 -24.97 -1.54
CA ARG A 562 -18.59 -26.25 -1.18
C ARG A 562 -17.39 -26.59 -2.05
N LEU A 563 -16.45 -27.33 -1.49
CA LEU A 563 -15.31 -27.90 -2.24
C LEU A 563 -15.76 -29.13 -3.03
N THR A 564 -15.36 -29.20 -4.30
CA THR A 564 -15.73 -30.34 -5.20
C THR A 564 -14.64 -31.38 -5.31
N GLY A 565 -13.37 -31.03 -5.04
CA GLY A 565 -12.24 -31.94 -5.22
C GLY A 565 -11.89 -32.24 -6.68
N ASP A 566 -12.47 -31.52 -7.62
CA ASP A 566 -12.22 -31.59 -9.06
C ASP A 566 -11.56 -30.33 -9.62
N PHE A 567 -11.55 -30.17 -10.94
CA PHE A 567 -10.96 -29.01 -11.61
C PHE A 567 -11.62 -27.67 -11.23
N LEU A 568 -12.93 -27.67 -10.91
CA LEU A 568 -13.63 -26.48 -10.48
C LEU A 568 -13.21 -26.02 -9.09
N ARG A 569 -12.74 -26.92 -8.22
CA ARG A 569 -12.34 -26.71 -6.82
C ARG A 569 -13.50 -26.36 -5.90
N ASP A 570 -14.36 -25.49 -6.32
CA ASP A 570 -15.48 -24.96 -5.55
C ASP A 570 -16.74 -24.95 -6.42
N GLU A 571 -17.91 -25.12 -5.83
CA GLU A 571 -19.18 -24.84 -6.48
C GLU A 571 -20.18 -24.20 -5.53
N ILE A 572 -21.18 -23.55 -6.12
CA ILE A 572 -22.28 -22.92 -5.38
C ILE A 572 -23.30 -23.99 -5.00
N VAL A 573 -23.69 -24.00 -3.72
CA VAL A 573 -24.69 -24.94 -3.18
C VAL A 573 -26.09 -24.47 -3.61
N PRO A 574 -26.95 -25.38 -4.16
CA PRO A 574 -28.33 -25.06 -4.52
C PRO A 574 -29.22 -24.75 -3.33
N SER A 575 -30.26 -23.94 -3.56
CA SER A 575 -31.36 -23.66 -2.63
C SER A 575 -30.92 -23.16 -1.25
N VAL A 576 -29.92 -22.26 -1.23
CA VAL A 576 -29.41 -21.64 -0.01
C VAL A 576 -29.85 -20.18 0.05
N ASN A 577 -30.13 -19.71 1.27
CA ASN A 577 -30.45 -18.31 1.56
C ASN A 577 -29.60 -17.85 2.77
N ILE A 578 -28.70 -16.90 2.56
CA ILE A 578 -27.78 -16.39 3.59
C ILE A 578 -27.59 -14.88 3.46
N ILE A 579 -27.00 -14.28 4.48
CA ILE A 579 -26.40 -12.95 4.37
C ILE A 579 -24.92 -13.11 4.02
N PHE A 580 -24.51 -12.55 2.90
CA PHE A 580 -23.15 -12.59 2.39
C PHE A 580 -22.65 -11.17 2.12
N HIS A 581 -21.55 -10.77 2.74
CA HIS A 581 -20.98 -9.42 2.65
C HIS A 581 -22.03 -8.30 2.92
N GLY A 582 -22.91 -8.53 3.89
CA GLY A 582 -23.92 -7.56 4.31
C GLY A 582 -25.19 -7.52 3.46
N ALA A 583 -25.30 -8.29 2.38
CA ALA A 583 -26.43 -8.37 1.48
C ALA A 583 -27.06 -9.76 1.47
N GLN A 584 -28.35 -9.84 1.13
CA GLN A 584 -29.04 -11.12 0.95
C GLN A 584 -28.52 -11.82 -0.30
N LEU A 585 -28.19 -13.09 -0.15
CA LEU A 585 -27.77 -13.98 -1.22
C LEU A 585 -28.66 -15.22 -1.21
N THR A 586 -29.37 -15.46 -2.30
CA THR A 586 -30.14 -16.68 -2.53
C THR A 586 -29.60 -17.40 -3.75
N THR A 587 -29.61 -18.73 -3.68
CA THR A 587 -29.27 -19.59 -4.83
C THR A 587 -30.48 -20.43 -5.22
N ASN A 588 -30.71 -20.55 -6.53
CA ASN A 588 -31.80 -21.36 -7.05
C ASN A 588 -31.50 -22.87 -6.96
N ARG A 589 -32.42 -23.70 -7.34
CA ARG A 589 -32.27 -25.18 -7.33
C ARG A 589 -31.13 -25.74 -8.18
N TRP A 590 -30.55 -24.92 -9.04
CA TRP A 590 -29.44 -25.31 -9.91
C TRP A 590 -28.07 -24.80 -9.39
N GLY A 591 -28.07 -24.09 -8.28
CA GLY A 591 -26.87 -23.48 -7.69
C GLY A 591 -26.44 -22.19 -8.40
N MET A 592 -27.32 -21.50 -9.09
CA MET A 592 -27.06 -20.16 -9.60
C MET A 592 -27.58 -19.13 -8.58
N ARG A 593 -26.89 -18.02 -8.44
CA ARG A 593 -27.40 -16.84 -7.74
C ARG A 593 -28.30 -16.08 -8.68
N ASP A 594 -29.55 -16.53 -8.77
CA ASP A 594 -30.49 -16.03 -9.75
C ASP A 594 -31.94 -16.49 -9.44
N LYS A 595 -32.87 -16.02 -10.28
CA LYS A 595 -34.26 -16.48 -10.32
C LYS A 595 -34.33 -17.99 -10.60
N GLU A 596 -35.50 -18.59 -10.38
CA GLU A 596 -35.74 -19.98 -10.78
C GLU A 596 -36.01 -20.08 -12.28
N TYR A 597 -35.33 -20.97 -12.96
CA TYR A 597 -35.48 -21.26 -14.39
C TYR A 597 -35.71 -22.76 -14.64
N GLU A 598 -36.39 -23.07 -15.70
CA GLU A 598 -36.45 -24.44 -16.22
C GLU A 598 -35.29 -24.71 -17.17
N LYS A 599 -34.70 -25.93 -17.17
CA LYS A 599 -33.64 -26.30 -18.10
C LYS A 599 -34.10 -26.15 -19.54
N LYS A 600 -35.29 -26.75 -19.84
CA LYS A 600 -35.88 -26.60 -21.16
C LYS A 600 -36.38 -25.18 -21.37
N LYS A 601 -35.89 -24.55 -22.39
CA LYS A 601 -36.26 -23.14 -22.73
C LYS A 601 -37.76 -23.04 -23.09
N PRO A 602 -38.51 -22.12 -22.45
CA PRO A 602 -39.92 -21.87 -22.81
C PRO A 602 -40.03 -21.32 -24.24
N ALA A 603 -41.18 -21.58 -24.88
CA ALA A 603 -41.46 -21.03 -26.22
C ALA A 603 -41.43 -19.47 -26.16
N GLN A 604 -41.00 -18.85 -27.25
CA GLN A 604 -40.90 -17.40 -27.39
C GLN A 604 -39.99 -16.72 -26.37
N THR A 605 -39.07 -17.46 -25.74
CA THR A 605 -38.07 -16.91 -24.79
C THR A 605 -36.73 -16.79 -25.48
N TYR A 606 -36.11 -15.62 -25.35
CA TYR A 606 -34.70 -15.42 -25.67
C TYR A 606 -33.86 -15.55 -24.43
N ARG A 607 -32.96 -16.52 -24.43
CA ARG A 607 -32.18 -16.88 -23.24
C ARG A 607 -30.71 -16.53 -23.38
N ILE A 608 -30.18 -15.75 -22.43
CA ILE A 608 -28.78 -15.34 -22.37
C ILE A 608 -28.15 -16.08 -21.18
N ALA A 609 -27.04 -16.77 -21.41
CA ALA A 609 -26.19 -17.27 -20.34
C ALA A 609 -25.05 -16.28 -20.07
N VAL A 610 -24.82 -15.94 -18.80
CA VAL A 610 -23.75 -15.03 -18.39
C VAL A 610 -22.69 -15.82 -17.64
N LEU A 611 -21.44 -15.72 -18.09
CA LEU A 611 -20.25 -16.27 -17.41
C LEU A 611 -19.39 -15.14 -16.85
N GLY A 612 -18.73 -15.43 -15.75
CA GLY A 612 -17.79 -14.51 -15.13
C GLY A 612 -17.45 -14.88 -13.69
N ALA A 613 -16.64 -14.07 -13.08
CA ALA A 613 -16.20 -14.23 -11.69
C ALA A 613 -17.10 -13.48 -10.69
N SER A 614 -16.54 -13.12 -9.53
CA SER A 614 -17.26 -12.49 -8.41
C SER A 614 -17.92 -11.15 -8.72
N HIS A 615 -17.41 -10.39 -9.67
CA HIS A 615 -18.00 -9.12 -10.14
C HIS A 615 -19.35 -9.36 -10.84
N VAL A 616 -19.44 -10.45 -11.56
CA VAL A 616 -20.65 -10.86 -12.28
C VAL A 616 -21.62 -11.55 -11.31
N PHE A 617 -21.08 -12.37 -10.39
CA PHE A 617 -21.87 -12.99 -9.32
C PHE A 617 -22.55 -11.97 -8.41
N GLY A 618 -22.04 -10.76 -8.32
CA GLY A 618 -22.62 -9.69 -7.49
C GLY A 618 -22.29 -9.84 -6.00
N SER A 619 -21.06 -10.21 -5.64
CA SER A 619 -20.65 -10.30 -4.24
C SER A 619 -20.87 -8.98 -3.49
N GLY A 620 -21.65 -9.02 -2.39
CA GLY A 620 -21.89 -7.86 -1.52
C GLY A 620 -23.05 -6.95 -1.95
N VAL A 621 -23.89 -7.34 -2.92
CA VAL A 621 -25.14 -6.67 -3.26
C VAL A 621 -26.32 -7.64 -3.11
N ALA A 622 -27.54 -7.13 -2.98
CA ALA A 622 -28.74 -7.99 -2.90
C ALA A 622 -29.06 -8.62 -4.26
N ASP A 623 -29.84 -9.71 -4.27
CA ASP A 623 -30.11 -10.49 -5.49
C ASP A 623 -30.71 -9.63 -6.61
N HIS A 624 -31.67 -8.76 -6.29
CA HIS A 624 -32.31 -7.87 -7.26
C HIS A 624 -31.48 -6.62 -7.64
N GLU A 625 -30.29 -6.44 -7.09
CA GLU A 625 -29.39 -5.33 -7.36
C GLU A 625 -28.27 -5.72 -8.32
N THR A 626 -28.15 -6.99 -8.70
CA THR A 626 -27.15 -7.45 -9.64
C THR A 626 -27.45 -6.91 -11.07
N PHE A 627 -26.40 -6.66 -11.84
CA PHE A 627 -26.59 -5.98 -13.14
C PHE A 627 -27.36 -6.82 -14.15
N GLU A 628 -27.23 -8.14 -14.12
CA GLU A 628 -27.97 -9.04 -15.00
C GLU A 628 -29.45 -9.10 -14.63
N TRP A 629 -29.78 -9.10 -13.33
CA TRP A 629 -31.16 -9.02 -12.86
C TRP A 629 -31.83 -7.72 -13.31
N LEU A 630 -31.15 -6.59 -13.11
CA LEU A 630 -31.61 -5.26 -13.53
C LEU A 630 -31.81 -5.19 -15.05
N LEU A 631 -30.89 -5.79 -15.81
CA LEU A 631 -30.95 -5.85 -17.27
C LEU A 631 -32.12 -6.71 -17.73
N GLU A 632 -32.31 -7.91 -17.15
CA GLU A 632 -33.44 -8.80 -17.47
C GLU A 632 -34.79 -8.11 -17.23
N ASP A 633 -34.95 -7.48 -16.05
CA ASP A 633 -36.18 -6.78 -15.71
C ASP A 633 -36.46 -5.61 -16.66
N ARG A 634 -35.41 -4.91 -17.10
CA ARG A 634 -35.55 -3.81 -18.06
C ARG A 634 -35.94 -4.31 -19.45
N LEU A 635 -35.26 -5.33 -19.96
CA LEU A 635 -35.57 -5.93 -21.26
C LEU A 635 -37.02 -6.44 -21.31
N ASN A 636 -37.46 -7.12 -20.26
CA ASN A 636 -38.84 -7.63 -20.17
C ASN A 636 -39.88 -6.52 -20.04
N ARG A 637 -39.58 -5.44 -19.32
CA ARG A 637 -40.49 -4.30 -19.18
C ARG A 637 -40.65 -3.48 -20.46
N GLU A 638 -39.54 -3.25 -21.15
CA GLU A 638 -39.55 -2.46 -22.39
C GLU A 638 -39.98 -3.28 -23.62
N ASN A 639 -39.76 -4.58 -23.59
CA ASN A 639 -40.16 -5.62 -24.58
C ASN A 639 -40.11 -5.18 -26.06
N LYS A 640 -38.99 -4.57 -26.47
CA LYS A 640 -38.81 -4.01 -27.80
C LYS A 640 -38.42 -5.05 -28.87
N GLY A 641 -38.14 -6.31 -28.46
CA GLY A 641 -37.46 -7.29 -29.29
C GLY A 641 -38.32 -8.32 -30.00
N GLY A 642 -39.65 -8.29 -29.86
CA GLY A 642 -40.51 -9.28 -30.52
C GLY A 642 -40.50 -10.68 -29.86
N HIS A 643 -39.66 -10.91 -28.83
CA HIS A 643 -39.70 -12.12 -28.02
C HIS A 643 -40.77 -11.97 -26.93
N GLY A 644 -41.39 -13.09 -26.52
CA GLY A 644 -42.37 -13.07 -25.40
C GLY A 644 -41.71 -12.78 -24.06
N LYS A 645 -40.46 -13.21 -23.89
CA LYS A 645 -39.68 -13.06 -22.65
C LYS A 645 -38.19 -13.09 -22.92
N TYR A 646 -37.41 -12.35 -22.11
CA TYR A 646 -35.97 -12.49 -21.96
C TYR A 646 -35.65 -13.19 -20.63
N GLU A 647 -34.70 -14.12 -20.63
CA GLU A 647 -34.14 -14.76 -19.45
C GLU A 647 -32.62 -14.60 -19.49
N ILE A 648 -32.04 -14.08 -18.41
CA ILE A 648 -30.59 -13.91 -18.26
C ILE A 648 -30.13 -14.78 -17.10
N LEU A 649 -29.47 -15.87 -17.38
CA LEU A 649 -29.05 -16.87 -16.41
C LEU A 649 -27.62 -16.62 -15.96
N ASN A 650 -27.41 -16.38 -14.67
CA ASN A 650 -26.12 -16.06 -14.09
C ASN A 650 -25.38 -17.32 -13.62
N PHE A 651 -24.42 -17.80 -14.45
CA PHE A 651 -23.55 -18.92 -14.12
C PHE A 651 -22.20 -18.49 -13.48
N ALA A 652 -22.05 -17.23 -13.13
CA ALA A 652 -20.84 -16.73 -12.51
C ALA A 652 -20.64 -17.32 -11.12
N SER A 653 -19.36 -17.46 -10.73
CA SER A 653 -18.99 -17.93 -9.40
C SER A 653 -17.80 -17.14 -8.85
N PRO A 654 -17.81 -16.74 -7.57
CA PRO A 654 -16.69 -16.04 -6.96
C PRO A 654 -15.39 -16.84 -7.08
N GLY A 655 -14.34 -16.20 -7.55
CA GLY A 655 -13.02 -16.82 -7.66
C GLY A 655 -12.80 -17.70 -8.89
N TYR A 656 -13.74 -17.82 -9.78
CA TYR A 656 -13.54 -18.57 -11.02
C TYR A 656 -12.58 -17.83 -11.96
N SER A 657 -11.76 -18.61 -12.60
CA SER A 657 -10.89 -18.22 -13.72
C SER A 657 -11.60 -18.54 -15.04
N PRO A 658 -11.18 -17.96 -16.16
CA PRO A 658 -11.69 -18.29 -17.49
C PRO A 658 -11.69 -19.79 -17.82
N LEU A 659 -10.70 -20.54 -17.31
CA LEU A 659 -10.63 -22.00 -17.49
C LEU A 659 -11.77 -22.73 -16.77
N GLN A 660 -12.17 -22.28 -15.59
CA GLN A 660 -13.30 -22.86 -14.84
C GLN A 660 -14.63 -22.46 -15.52
N GLU A 661 -14.72 -21.23 -16.02
CA GLU A 661 -15.89 -20.76 -16.77
C GLU A 661 -16.13 -21.58 -18.04
N LEU A 662 -15.07 -21.98 -18.77
CA LEU A 662 -15.18 -22.91 -19.90
C LEU A 662 -15.76 -24.27 -19.48
N VAL A 663 -15.28 -24.82 -18.36
CA VAL A 663 -15.81 -26.10 -17.85
C VAL A 663 -17.28 -25.96 -17.43
N VAL A 664 -17.66 -24.86 -16.83
CA VAL A 664 -19.06 -24.58 -16.50
C VAL A 664 -19.90 -24.45 -17.75
N PHE A 665 -19.38 -23.79 -18.78
CA PHE A 665 -20.09 -23.66 -20.06
C PHE A 665 -20.40 -25.01 -20.64
N GLU A 666 -19.40 -25.89 -20.77
CA GLU A 666 -19.58 -27.22 -21.32
C GLU A 666 -20.50 -28.14 -20.48
N LYS A 667 -20.34 -28.11 -19.15
CA LYS A 667 -21.02 -29.07 -18.27
C LYS A 667 -22.38 -28.64 -17.75
N LYS A 668 -22.67 -27.33 -17.70
CA LYS A 668 -23.87 -26.82 -17.06
C LYS A 668 -24.71 -25.91 -17.96
N VAL A 669 -24.07 -24.95 -18.63
CA VAL A 669 -24.80 -23.93 -19.41
C VAL A 669 -25.54 -24.53 -20.59
N LEU A 670 -24.96 -25.45 -21.31
CA LEU A 670 -25.58 -26.09 -22.48
C LEU A 670 -26.89 -26.78 -22.19
N ASP A 671 -27.08 -27.30 -20.97
CA ASP A 671 -28.33 -27.92 -20.51
C ASP A 671 -29.52 -26.95 -20.51
N PHE A 672 -29.28 -25.64 -20.57
CA PHE A 672 -30.31 -24.60 -20.50
C PHE A 672 -30.66 -23.99 -21.86
N GLU A 673 -30.12 -24.51 -22.92
CA GLU A 673 -30.42 -24.12 -24.33
C GLU A 673 -30.35 -22.57 -24.52
N PRO A 674 -29.23 -21.89 -24.23
CA PRO A 674 -29.12 -20.44 -24.39
C PRO A 674 -29.04 -20.04 -25.88
N ASP A 675 -29.60 -18.87 -26.21
CA ASP A 675 -29.50 -18.26 -27.58
C ASP A 675 -28.19 -17.44 -27.68
N ALA A 676 -27.74 -16.87 -26.58
CA ALA A 676 -26.50 -16.12 -26.53
C ALA A 676 -25.69 -16.45 -25.27
N LEU A 677 -24.37 -16.40 -25.40
CA LEU A 677 -23.39 -16.49 -24.31
C LEU A 677 -22.74 -15.13 -24.12
N PHE A 678 -22.98 -14.50 -22.97
CA PHE A 678 -22.27 -13.30 -22.54
C PHE A 678 -21.07 -13.72 -21.69
N TYR A 679 -19.91 -13.72 -22.31
CA TYR A 679 -18.65 -13.91 -21.60
C TYR A 679 -18.15 -12.55 -21.10
N ILE A 680 -18.23 -12.34 -19.78
CA ILE A 680 -17.85 -11.06 -19.16
C ILE A 680 -16.36 -11.09 -18.86
N ALA A 681 -15.58 -10.55 -19.77
CA ALA A 681 -14.13 -10.45 -19.65
C ALA A 681 -13.71 -9.29 -18.75
N THR A 682 -12.67 -9.53 -17.96
CA THR A 682 -12.05 -8.54 -17.09
C THR A 682 -10.54 -8.49 -17.32
N PRO A 683 -9.85 -7.39 -16.93
CA PRO A 683 -8.39 -7.34 -17.04
C PRO A 683 -7.71 -8.50 -16.31
N ARG A 684 -6.62 -9.05 -16.87
CA ARG A 684 -5.74 -10.07 -16.26
C ARG A 684 -6.30 -11.50 -16.21
N GLU A 685 -7.10 -11.89 -17.14
CA GLU A 685 -7.61 -13.27 -17.28
C GLU A 685 -6.50 -14.32 -17.41
N ASP A 686 -5.40 -13.97 -18.08
CA ASP A 686 -4.17 -14.78 -18.16
C ASP A 686 -3.56 -15.08 -16.80
N ILE A 687 -3.56 -14.09 -15.90
CA ILE A 687 -3.04 -14.23 -14.54
C ILE A 687 -3.96 -15.12 -13.70
N SER A 688 -5.28 -14.91 -13.78
CA SER A 688 -6.25 -15.71 -13.05
C SER A 688 -6.24 -17.17 -13.50
N SER A 689 -6.13 -17.43 -14.81
CA SER A 689 -5.99 -18.78 -15.40
C SER A 689 -4.70 -19.46 -14.95
N ALA A 690 -3.57 -18.77 -15.02
CA ALA A 690 -2.29 -19.28 -14.53
C ALA A 690 -2.31 -19.57 -13.01
N ARG A 691 -2.98 -18.73 -12.24
CA ARG A 691 -3.15 -18.91 -10.79
C ARG A 691 -3.98 -20.15 -10.46
N HIS A 692 -5.06 -20.35 -11.17
CA HIS A 692 -5.88 -21.53 -11.02
C HIS A 692 -5.08 -22.82 -11.24
N LEU A 693 -4.35 -22.90 -12.35
CA LEU A 693 -3.49 -24.07 -12.67
C LEU A 693 -2.34 -24.25 -11.68
N ALA A 694 -1.87 -23.19 -11.03
CA ALA A 694 -0.80 -23.26 -10.03
C ALA A 694 -1.24 -23.91 -8.73
N SER A 695 -2.53 -24.02 -8.45
CA SER A 695 -3.07 -24.51 -7.19
C SER A 695 -2.61 -25.93 -6.85
N PRO A 696 -2.09 -26.17 -5.63
CA PRO A 696 -1.72 -27.52 -5.17
C PRO A 696 -2.89 -28.50 -5.19
N ALA A 697 -4.13 -28.02 -5.01
CA ALA A 697 -5.33 -28.83 -5.05
C ALA A 697 -5.52 -29.53 -6.41
N LEU A 698 -5.02 -28.97 -7.50
CA LEU A 698 -5.11 -29.52 -8.84
C LEU A 698 -4.00 -30.53 -9.17
N ARG A 699 -2.98 -30.72 -8.32
CA ARG A 699 -1.85 -31.61 -8.60
C ARG A 699 -2.23 -33.10 -8.76
N LYS A 700 -3.36 -33.47 -8.17
CA LYS A 700 -3.89 -34.85 -8.20
C LYS A 700 -5.20 -34.97 -8.96
N VAL A 701 -5.62 -33.90 -9.59
CA VAL A 701 -6.86 -33.83 -10.37
C VAL A 701 -6.52 -34.04 -11.83
N ALA A 702 -7.29 -34.88 -12.53
CA ALA A 702 -7.18 -34.99 -13.96
C ALA A 702 -7.58 -33.67 -14.64
N MET A 703 -6.72 -33.19 -15.54
CA MET A 703 -7.04 -32.00 -16.30
C MET A 703 -8.18 -32.26 -17.28
N PRO A 704 -9.16 -31.36 -17.40
CA PRO A 704 -10.29 -31.59 -18.33
C PRO A 704 -9.87 -31.55 -19.80
N TYR A 705 -8.72 -30.97 -20.10
CA TYR A 705 -8.21 -30.79 -21.45
C TYR A 705 -6.74 -31.17 -21.53
N ALA A 706 -6.38 -32.06 -22.48
CA ALA A 706 -5.01 -32.50 -22.74
C ALA A 706 -4.04 -31.31 -22.99
N TYR A 707 -4.53 -30.23 -23.54
CA TYR A 707 -3.76 -29.01 -23.73
C TYR A 707 -3.22 -28.45 -22.41
N LEU A 708 -4.02 -28.46 -21.34
CA LEU A 708 -3.59 -27.96 -20.01
C LEU A 708 -2.50 -28.85 -19.41
N ASP A 709 -2.57 -30.18 -19.64
CA ASP A 709 -1.50 -31.08 -19.26
C ASP A 709 -0.19 -30.70 -19.97
N SER A 710 -0.26 -30.40 -21.27
CA SER A 710 0.91 -29.95 -22.04
C SER A 710 1.52 -28.66 -21.52
N ILE A 711 0.69 -27.69 -21.11
CA ILE A 711 1.12 -26.43 -20.49
C ILE A 711 1.80 -26.70 -19.14
N LEU A 712 1.23 -27.57 -18.29
CA LEU A 712 1.84 -27.95 -17.01
C LEU A 712 3.20 -28.60 -17.20
N GLN A 713 3.33 -29.51 -18.19
CA GLN A 713 4.59 -30.16 -18.55
C GLN A 713 5.61 -29.13 -19.07
N LYS A 714 5.21 -28.26 -20.00
CA LYS A 714 6.06 -27.21 -20.58
C LYS A 714 6.56 -26.22 -19.53
N ALA A 715 5.73 -25.89 -18.54
CA ALA A 715 6.10 -25.08 -17.41
C ALA A 715 6.94 -25.84 -16.36
N GLY A 716 7.13 -27.15 -16.52
CA GLY A 716 7.89 -27.98 -15.59
C GLY A 716 7.25 -28.06 -14.21
N ILE A 717 5.91 -28.17 -14.16
CA ILE A 717 5.17 -28.26 -12.90
C ILE A 717 5.25 -29.68 -12.35
N VAL A 718 5.63 -29.83 -11.08
CA VAL A 718 5.70 -31.11 -10.38
C VAL A 718 4.83 -31.11 -9.12
N GLU A 719 4.38 -32.28 -8.69
CA GLU A 719 3.40 -32.47 -7.62
C GLU A 719 3.74 -31.72 -6.33
N LYS A 720 5.00 -31.75 -5.89
CA LYS A 720 5.43 -31.10 -4.63
C LYS A 720 5.93 -29.67 -4.80
N MET A 721 5.77 -29.08 -5.96
CA MET A 721 6.21 -27.69 -6.20
C MET A 721 5.38 -26.70 -5.35
N PRO A 722 5.99 -25.72 -4.68
CA PRO A 722 5.25 -24.66 -4.03
C PRO A 722 4.34 -23.91 -5.02
N GLU A 723 3.17 -23.49 -4.57
CA GLU A 723 2.17 -22.82 -5.41
C GLU A 723 2.74 -21.58 -6.10
N GLU A 724 3.47 -20.76 -5.37
CA GLU A 724 4.08 -19.54 -5.91
C GLU A 724 5.11 -19.83 -7.01
N GLU A 725 5.91 -20.89 -6.86
CA GLU A 725 6.85 -21.29 -7.90
C GLU A 725 6.13 -21.81 -9.15
N ALA A 726 5.06 -22.57 -8.95
CA ALA A 726 4.22 -23.04 -10.04
C ALA A 726 3.56 -21.87 -10.78
N PHE A 727 3.02 -20.92 -10.03
CA PHE A 727 2.42 -19.72 -10.60
C PHE A 727 3.43 -18.88 -11.40
N LYS A 728 4.63 -18.65 -10.87
CA LYS A 728 5.71 -17.94 -11.60
C LYS A 728 6.00 -18.54 -12.97
N ARG A 729 6.01 -19.88 -13.04
CA ARG A 729 6.24 -20.60 -14.28
C ARG A 729 5.04 -20.49 -15.22
N LEU A 730 3.84 -20.71 -14.70
CA LEU A 730 2.59 -20.69 -15.49
C LEU A 730 2.20 -19.31 -15.99
N LYS A 731 2.50 -18.25 -15.23
CA LYS A 731 2.25 -16.85 -15.66
C LYS A 731 2.91 -16.50 -17.00
N ARG A 732 4.07 -17.11 -17.30
CA ARG A 732 4.76 -16.95 -18.60
C ARG A 732 3.98 -17.54 -19.78
N HIS A 733 3.06 -18.44 -19.51
CA HIS A 733 2.18 -19.09 -20.48
C HIS A 733 0.75 -18.52 -20.48
N GLY A 734 0.50 -17.42 -19.75
CA GLY A 734 -0.83 -16.84 -19.62
C GLY A 734 -1.46 -16.46 -20.96
N ASP A 735 -0.70 -15.76 -21.81
CA ASP A 735 -1.17 -15.39 -23.15
C ASP A 735 -1.44 -16.62 -24.03
N GLU A 736 -0.63 -17.67 -23.90
CA GLU A 736 -0.81 -18.92 -24.63
C GLU A 736 -2.09 -19.64 -24.16
N ILE A 737 -2.39 -19.60 -22.87
CA ILE A 737 -3.63 -20.16 -22.30
C ILE A 737 -4.86 -19.43 -22.85
N ILE A 738 -4.86 -18.10 -22.84
CA ILE A 738 -5.99 -17.31 -23.37
C ILE A 738 -6.15 -17.49 -24.86
N SER A 739 -5.06 -17.55 -25.63
CA SER A 739 -5.09 -17.80 -27.08
C SER A 739 -5.67 -19.18 -27.44
N TRP A 740 -5.59 -20.16 -26.55
CA TRP A 740 -6.24 -21.47 -26.69
C TRP A 740 -7.70 -21.42 -26.20
N LEU A 741 -7.99 -20.66 -25.15
CA LEU A 741 -9.28 -20.64 -24.47
C LEU A 741 -10.41 -20.06 -25.35
N TYR A 742 -10.18 -18.87 -25.95
CA TYR A 742 -11.22 -18.19 -26.72
C TYR A 742 -11.70 -18.95 -27.96
N PRO A 743 -10.80 -19.57 -28.77
CA PRO A 743 -11.26 -20.47 -29.84
C PRO A 743 -12.17 -21.58 -29.33
N ARG A 744 -11.90 -22.10 -28.13
CA ARG A 744 -12.67 -23.20 -27.55
C ARG A 744 -14.11 -22.79 -27.22
N PHE A 745 -14.33 -21.60 -26.70
CA PHE A 745 -15.69 -21.06 -26.52
C PHE A 745 -16.42 -20.94 -27.87
N ALA A 746 -15.78 -20.39 -28.89
CA ALA A 746 -16.37 -20.25 -30.21
C ALA A 746 -16.73 -21.60 -30.87
N GLU A 747 -15.82 -22.58 -30.76
CA GLU A 747 -16.04 -23.95 -31.27
C GLU A 747 -17.24 -24.64 -30.62
N ILE A 748 -17.50 -24.38 -29.30
CA ILE A 748 -18.67 -24.94 -28.64
C ILE A 748 -19.95 -24.20 -29.01
N CYS A 749 -19.90 -22.89 -29.18
CA CYS A 749 -21.06 -22.09 -29.53
C CYS A 749 -21.61 -22.46 -30.92
N GLN A 750 -20.74 -22.74 -31.90
CA GLN A 750 -21.12 -22.97 -33.28
C GLN A 750 -22.13 -24.12 -33.49
N PRO A 751 -21.90 -25.37 -33.01
CA PRO A 751 -22.83 -26.49 -33.22
C PRO A 751 -24.15 -26.32 -32.47
N HIS A 752 -24.14 -25.52 -31.37
CA HIS A 752 -25.31 -25.24 -30.58
C HIS A 752 -26.10 -23.99 -31.02
N GLN A 753 -25.64 -23.29 -32.07
CA GLN A 753 -26.25 -22.05 -32.59
C GLN A 753 -26.34 -20.95 -31.54
N ILE A 754 -25.38 -20.90 -30.61
CA ILE A 754 -25.27 -19.90 -29.54
C ILE A 754 -24.47 -18.72 -30.09
N LEU A 755 -25.02 -17.49 -29.96
CA LEU A 755 -24.30 -16.25 -30.30
C LEU A 755 -23.24 -15.96 -29.24
N PRO A 756 -21.94 -16.03 -29.56
CA PRO A 756 -20.90 -15.66 -28.61
C PRO A 756 -20.75 -14.14 -28.51
N VAL A 757 -20.94 -13.57 -27.35
CA VAL A 757 -20.76 -12.14 -27.06
C VAL A 757 -19.65 -11.97 -26.03
N TYR A 758 -18.61 -11.24 -26.41
CA TYR A 758 -17.50 -10.87 -25.53
C TYR A 758 -17.77 -9.49 -24.96
N VAL A 759 -18.07 -9.42 -23.66
CA VAL A 759 -18.34 -8.15 -22.97
C VAL A 759 -17.13 -7.76 -22.15
N TYR A 760 -16.44 -6.69 -22.52
CA TYR A 760 -15.31 -6.18 -21.75
C TYR A 760 -15.79 -5.16 -20.73
N GLY A 761 -15.72 -5.54 -19.43
CA GLY A 761 -16.26 -4.77 -18.30
C GLY A 761 -15.20 -3.99 -17.53
N PRO A 762 -15.59 -2.88 -16.85
CA PRO A 762 -14.71 -2.17 -15.96
C PRO A 762 -14.58 -2.90 -14.62
N VAL A 763 -13.49 -2.64 -13.91
CA VAL A 763 -13.28 -3.09 -12.52
C VAL A 763 -13.23 -1.89 -11.58
N VAL A 764 -13.70 -2.06 -10.33
CA VAL A 764 -13.73 -1.01 -9.30
C VAL A 764 -12.40 -0.88 -8.55
N HIS A 765 -11.31 -1.31 -9.17
CA HIS A 765 -9.96 -1.08 -8.66
C HIS A 765 -9.11 -0.30 -9.66
N LYS A 766 -8.15 0.44 -9.11
CA LYS A 766 -7.17 1.17 -9.92
C LYS A 766 -6.07 0.21 -10.38
N ILE A 767 -6.41 -0.72 -11.24
CA ILE A 767 -5.43 -1.57 -11.93
C ILE A 767 -4.87 -0.78 -13.11
N GLU A 768 -3.57 -0.88 -13.34
CA GLU A 768 -2.98 -0.43 -14.60
C GLU A 768 -3.58 -1.27 -15.72
N LYS A 769 -4.35 -0.61 -16.58
CA LYS A 769 -4.88 -1.26 -17.79
C LYS A 769 -3.69 -1.44 -18.74
N ASP A 770 -3.39 -2.66 -19.09
CA ASP A 770 -2.56 -2.96 -20.25
C ASP A 770 -3.44 -2.83 -21.50
N ALA A 771 -3.63 -1.58 -21.91
CA ALA A 771 -4.55 -1.26 -23.02
C ALA A 771 -4.16 -1.96 -24.33
N GLU A 772 -2.86 -2.24 -24.53
CA GLU A 772 -2.41 -2.98 -25.72
C GLU A 772 -2.80 -4.45 -25.63
N LYS A 773 -2.67 -5.04 -24.46
CA LYS A 773 -3.03 -6.42 -24.19
C LYS A 773 -4.55 -6.63 -24.25
N ASP A 774 -5.30 -5.75 -23.58
CA ASP A 774 -6.76 -5.80 -23.58
C ASP A 774 -7.32 -5.65 -25.00
N ALA A 775 -6.78 -4.70 -25.79
CA ALA A 775 -7.15 -4.52 -27.20
C ALA A 775 -6.79 -5.74 -28.07
N ARG A 776 -5.66 -6.38 -27.80
CA ARG A 776 -5.25 -7.62 -28.50
C ARG A 776 -6.25 -8.75 -28.26
N TRP A 777 -6.71 -8.94 -27.03
CA TRP A 777 -7.70 -9.98 -26.71
C TRP A 777 -9.09 -9.68 -27.26
N MET A 778 -9.54 -8.43 -27.22
CA MET A 778 -10.78 -8.01 -27.89
C MET A 778 -10.72 -8.27 -29.40
N ASN A 779 -9.58 -7.96 -30.03
CA ASN A 779 -9.38 -8.24 -31.45
C ASN A 779 -9.35 -9.73 -31.76
N LEU A 780 -8.73 -10.54 -30.88
CA LEU A 780 -8.74 -12.00 -31.00
C LEU A 780 -10.18 -12.55 -30.91
N ALA A 781 -10.95 -12.11 -29.91
CA ALA A 781 -12.34 -12.51 -29.77
C ALA A 781 -13.16 -12.15 -31.00
N LYS A 782 -12.98 -10.93 -31.54
CA LYS A 782 -13.63 -10.48 -32.77
C LYS A 782 -13.26 -11.33 -33.98
N ALA A 783 -11.98 -11.69 -34.12
CA ALA A 783 -11.51 -12.55 -35.22
C ALA A 783 -12.06 -13.98 -35.11
N LEU A 784 -12.45 -14.44 -33.94
CA LEU A 784 -13.07 -15.74 -33.67
C LEU A 784 -14.62 -15.72 -33.82
N GLY A 785 -15.20 -14.61 -34.25
CA GLY A 785 -16.64 -14.49 -34.46
C GLY A 785 -17.45 -14.05 -33.26
N PHE A 786 -16.82 -13.61 -32.17
CA PHE A 786 -17.57 -12.98 -31.08
C PHE A 786 -18.06 -11.59 -31.46
N THR A 787 -19.30 -11.26 -31.08
CA THR A 787 -19.74 -9.87 -31.02
C THR A 787 -19.05 -9.22 -29.79
N VAL A 788 -18.21 -8.21 -30.04
CA VAL A 788 -17.44 -7.55 -28.96
C VAL A 788 -18.19 -6.31 -28.51
N VAL A 789 -18.49 -6.26 -27.22
CA VAL A 789 -19.16 -5.16 -26.54
C VAL A 789 -18.23 -4.58 -25.45
N ASP A 790 -17.80 -3.35 -25.62
CA ASP A 790 -16.94 -2.65 -24.64
C ASP A 790 -17.81 -1.73 -23.75
N ILE A 791 -17.87 -2.05 -22.46
CA ILE A 791 -18.53 -1.25 -21.43
C ILE A 791 -17.55 -0.73 -20.38
N SER A 792 -16.26 -0.67 -20.71
CA SER A 792 -15.22 -0.23 -19.78
C SER A 792 -15.34 1.23 -19.33
N ASP A 793 -16.15 2.03 -20.03
CA ASP A 793 -16.49 3.42 -19.75
C ASP A 793 -17.62 3.58 -18.71
N ALA A 794 -18.28 2.51 -18.27
CA ALA A 794 -19.45 2.58 -17.39
C ALA A 794 -19.19 3.36 -16.07
N PHE A 795 -17.94 3.43 -15.63
CA PHE A 795 -17.55 4.10 -14.37
C PHE A 795 -16.80 5.44 -14.56
N GLU A 796 -16.62 5.93 -15.80
CA GLU A 796 -15.76 7.10 -16.08
C GLU A 796 -16.16 8.37 -15.30
N LYS A 797 -17.45 8.56 -15.08
CA LYS A 797 -17.99 9.76 -14.40
C LYS A 797 -18.02 9.65 -12.87
N HIS A 798 -17.59 8.53 -12.32
CA HIS A 798 -17.72 8.23 -10.89
C HIS A 798 -16.36 7.97 -10.24
N SER A 799 -16.26 8.26 -8.93
CA SER A 799 -15.11 7.80 -8.15
C SER A 799 -15.20 6.28 -7.97
N VAL A 800 -14.18 5.58 -8.38
CA VAL A 800 -14.09 4.11 -8.26
C VAL A 800 -14.23 3.66 -6.81
N GLU A 801 -13.75 4.46 -5.85
CA GLU A 801 -13.89 4.17 -4.43
C GLU A 801 -15.35 4.23 -3.93
N ALA A 802 -16.17 5.11 -4.52
CA ALA A 802 -17.59 5.22 -4.18
C ALA A 802 -18.43 4.06 -4.75
N LEU A 803 -17.88 3.31 -5.70
CA LEU A 803 -18.53 2.19 -6.37
C LEU A 803 -18.20 0.82 -5.76
N ARG A 804 -17.47 0.78 -4.66
CA ARG A 804 -17.11 -0.45 -3.93
C ARG A 804 -18.12 -0.80 -2.88
N VAL A 805 -18.27 -2.11 -2.62
CA VAL A 805 -19.09 -2.63 -1.51
C VAL A 805 -18.58 -2.10 -0.17
N ALA A 806 -17.26 -2.07 0.02
CA ALA A 806 -16.64 -1.50 1.21
C ALA A 806 -15.23 -0.99 0.87
N GLU A 807 -14.58 -0.25 1.79
CA GLU A 807 -13.20 0.21 1.59
C GLU A 807 -12.21 -0.97 1.43
N TRP A 808 -12.47 -2.08 2.10
CA TRP A 808 -11.69 -3.33 2.05
C TRP A 808 -12.20 -4.33 1.00
N ASP A 809 -13.37 -4.12 0.42
CA ASP A 809 -13.99 -5.02 -0.55
C ASP A 809 -14.14 -4.31 -1.90
N MET A 810 -13.37 -4.76 -2.88
CA MET A 810 -13.29 -4.18 -4.21
C MET A 810 -14.33 -4.76 -5.18
N HIS A 811 -15.42 -5.36 -4.68
CA HIS A 811 -16.55 -5.71 -5.54
C HIS A 811 -17.39 -4.49 -5.86
N PRO A 812 -18.04 -4.46 -7.03
CA PRO A 812 -19.00 -3.43 -7.37
C PRO A 812 -20.18 -3.42 -6.38
N ASN A 813 -20.55 -2.25 -5.88
CA ASN A 813 -21.76 -2.08 -5.05
C ASN A 813 -23.01 -1.94 -5.91
N ALA A 814 -24.19 -1.80 -5.29
CA ALA A 814 -25.46 -1.70 -5.99
C ALA A 814 -25.50 -0.57 -7.05
N GLU A 815 -24.88 0.58 -6.78
CA GLU A 815 -24.77 1.67 -7.74
C GLU A 815 -23.87 1.30 -8.93
N ALA A 816 -22.76 0.62 -8.71
CA ALA A 816 -21.91 0.13 -9.78
C ALA A 816 -22.64 -0.91 -10.64
N HIS A 817 -23.40 -1.83 -10.03
CA HIS A 817 -24.24 -2.77 -10.79
C HIS A 817 -25.30 -2.06 -11.61
N ARG A 818 -25.93 -1.02 -11.08
CA ARG A 818 -26.88 -0.20 -11.83
C ARG A 818 -26.24 0.46 -13.04
N LEU A 819 -25.05 1.02 -12.89
CA LEU A 819 -24.28 1.63 -13.98
C LEU A 819 -23.88 0.61 -15.06
N LEU A 820 -23.46 -0.59 -14.65
CA LEU A 820 -23.17 -1.68 -15.57
C LEU A 820 -24.40 -2.10 -16.36
N ALA A 821 -25.55 -2.27 -15.68
CA ALA A 821 -26.81 -2.61 -16.34
C ALA A 821 -27.23 -1.53 -17.34
N GLU A 822 -27.11 -0.25 -16.98
CA GLU A 822 -27.44 0.87 -17.85
C GLU A 822 -26.56 0.90 -19.08
N ARG A 823 -25.23 0.81 -18.90
CA ARG A 823 -24.27 0.87 -19.99
C ARG A 823 -24.35 -0.35 -20.91
N LEU A 824 -24.56 -1.55 -20.33
CA LEU A 824 -24.75 -2.77 -21.13
C LEU A 824 -26.06 -2.69 -21.91
N TYR A 825 -27.14 -2.19 -21.32
CA TYR A 825 -28.39 -1.97 -22.04
C TYR A 825 -28.23 -1.03 -23.23
N GLN A 826 -27.51 0.09 -23.06
CA GLN A 826 -27.19 1.02 -24.16
C GLN A 826 -26.39 0.31 -25.28
N ALA A 827 -25.37 -0.44 -24.90
CA ALA A 827 -24.57 -1.21 -25.85
C ALA A 827 -25.38 -2.27 -26.61
N LEU A 828 -26.36 -2.90 -25.97
CA LEU A 828 -27.28 -3.82 -26.66
C LEU A 828 -28.22 -3.09 -27.62
N GLN A 829 -28.57 -1.84 -27.37
CA GLN A 829 -29.32 -1.01 -28.33
C GLN A 829 -28.47 -0.58 -29.52
N GLU A 830 -27.17 -0.36 -29.30
CA GLU A 830 -26.19 -0.07 -30.35
C GLU A 830 -25.90 -1.30 -31.23
N ASN A 831 -26.16 -2.51 -30.73
CA ASN A 831 -25.95 -3.80 -31.40
C ASN A 831 -27.23 -4.65 -31.37
N PRO A 832 -28.29 -4.23 -32.10
CA PRO A 832 -29.62 -4.86 -32.00
C PRO A 832 -29.63 -6.32 -32.43
N GLU A 833 -28.67 -6.76 -33.22
CA GLU A 833 -28.50 -8.14 -33.65
C GLU A 833 -28.27 -9.11 -32.49
N ILE A 834 -27.72 -8.64 -31.36
CA ILE A 834 -27.48 -9.48 -30.16
C ILE A 834 -28.81 -9.97 -29.59
N LEU A 835 -29.83 -9.12 -29.56
CA LEU A 835 -31.13 -9.44 -29.00
C LEU A 835 -32.16 -9.82 -30.07
N GLN A 836 -31.76 -9.89 -31.35
CA GLN A 836 -32.63 -10.14 -32.50
C GLN A 836 -33.85 -9.19 -32.59
N ILE A 837 -33.65 -7.93 -32.21
CA ILE A 837 -34.72 -6.91 -32.09
C ILE A 837 -35.40 -6.54 -33.41
N ASN A 838 -34.80 -6.81 -34.54
CA ASN A 838 -35.26 -6.31 -35.85
C ASN A 838 -35.53 -7.39 -36.93
N GLN A 839 -36.09 -8.55 -36.56
CA GLN A 839 -36.55 -9.52 -37.55
C GLN A 839 -37.99 -10.01 -37.30
N PRO A 840 -39.01 -9.33 -37.82
CA PRO A 840 -40.29 -9.98 -38.05
C PRO A 840 -40.10 -10.90 -39.27
N GLY A 841 -39.91 -12.19 -39.03
CA GLY A 841 -40.14 -13.28 -39.99
C GLY A 841 -39.26 -13.33 -41.23
N GLU A 842 -37.97 -13.66 -41.06
CA GLU A 842 -37.20 -14.44 -42.04
C GLU A 842 -36.01 -15.10 -41.31
N LEU A 843 -36.15 -16.38 -41.07
CA LEU A 843 -35.03 -17.28 -40.74
C LEU A 843 -34.09 -17.35 -41.94
N ASN A 844 -33.18 -16.37 -42.04
CA ASN A 844 -32.12 -16.43 -43.05
C ASN A 844 -30.93 -17.25 -42.47
N HIS A 845 -31.01 -18.56 -42.59
CA HIS A 845 -29.94 -19.52 -42.31
C HIS A 845 -28.70 -19.34 -43.21
N HIS A 846 -28.65 -18.33 -44.11
CA HIS A 846 -27.57 -18.15 -45.08
C HIS A 846 -26.48 -17.13 -44.72
N LYS A 847 -26.66 -16.28 -43.71
CA LYS A 847 -25.65 -15.24 -43.41
C LYS A 847 -24.55 -15.60 -42.44
N VAL A 848 -24.69 -16.73 -41.74
CA VAL A 848 -23.62 -17.18 -40.82
C VAL A 848 -22.53 -17.95 -41.58
N ALA A 849 -22.84 -18.57 -42.71
CA ALA A 849 -21.87 -19.30 -43.53
C ALA A 849 -20.95 -18.43 -44.39
N GLU A 850 -21.38 -17.25 -44.81
CA GLU A 850 -20.58 -16.34 -45.65
C GLU A 850 -19.55 -15.46 -44.90
N ARG A 851 -19.50 -15.51 -43.57
CA ARG A 851 -18.49 -14.75 -42.79
C ARG A 851 -17.29 -15.57 -42.31
N ILE A 852 -17.22 -16.85 -42.73
CA ILE A 852 -16.15 -17.77 -42.35
C ILE A 852 -15.32 -18.26 -43.56
N GLU A 853 -15.60 -17.74 -44.83
CA GLU A 853 -14.65 -17.85 -45.94
C GLU A 853 -13.83 -16.49 -45.98
#